data_7ee69079755bef1b7ee90604c8801a85
#
_entry.id   7ee69079755bef1b7ee90604c8801a85
#
_cell.length_a   1.000
_cell.length_b   1.000
_cell.length_c   1.000
_cell.angle_alpha   90.00
_cell.angle_beta   90.00
_cell.angle_gamma   90.00
#
_symmetry.space_group_name_H-M   'P 1'
#
loop_
_entity.id
_entity.type
_entity.pdbx_description
1 polymer ?
#
loop_
_entity_poly.entity_id
_entity_poly.type
_entity_poly.pdbx_seq_one_letter_code
_entity_poly.pdbx_strand_id
1 'polypeptide(L)'
;MTELKPEERARQWIDRKLEDAGWRVFNRDEYAPGMTAVAIREASMRHHLEADYLFLINGKAAGVLEAKREEIHLDNPKLIAQAENYAWQVQPWYPTWQFPLPFIYLSNGKEIAFKDRRDTDAQYQLITKFPRPWDLARKLDLDEFAGLPYLSPNKLRKCQYEAITNLEKSFKQGKKRAVMVLATGSGKTFTACMTAYRMLTYTPMKRVLFLVDRNNLGVAARTAFQSFTLTENGKAFTEIFGVEHLTSKPLDSRTRVVVSTIQRLYSQLIGSTKSYSEEEEDNAVCTQENTVELPDNLTLPPDYFDLIIVDECHRSIYSDWQKVLTYFNKARLVGLTATPIPETLSFFDDNVVANYSYDQSVLDDVNVPYRVYRIETEKTEQGGTIAEGTTIISQSRKDGSKKEQVAIVERTFKKSELNRSIIIDDQIRKVLEQYRDDVYTKLYPERAPNFDYLPKTLIFAISELHAQRIVEIAKEVFGRTDDKFVQKITYSVGDSNELIRQFRNDVDFRIAVTVTLVATGTDVRPLEVLLFFNDVHSDTLYQQMKGRGCRTIHPTQLQAVTPNAISKDLFYIIDAVGVTESEKYLPPVGGNGEKPEFNPTIEQLFEKMALGHLPDDYLYMLATKLSCVGNRAQPEDLKELYKIFPISLIDWARGVLQTLEAKSLPPFNSADEDNSVRMSLVGDLLGNIDARKKIVEIAKGYVKEIVGMTDKIINVGFSYEEAKTSTELFETYVNEHRDEIEAL
;
A
#
# COMPACT_ATOMS: atom_id res chain seq x y z
N MET A 1 -22.52 38.11 -26.86
CA MET A 1 -22.39 36.66 -27.10
C MET A 1 -23.08 36.43 -28.44
N THR A 2 -22.31 36.11 -29.50
CA THR A 2 -22.86 35.80 -30.81
C THR A 2 -23.68 34.50 -30.71
N GLU A 3 -24.93 34.53 -31.07
CA GLU A 3 -25.76 33.30 -31.12
C GLU A 3 -25.13 32.31 -32.11
N LEU A 4 -24.77 31.12 -31.59
CA LEU A 4 -24.25 30.02 -32.43
C LEU A 4 -25.31 29.63 -33.47
N LYS A 5 -24.87 29.37 -34.70
CA LYS A 5 -25.75 28.84 -35.74
C LYS A 5 -26.33 27.50 -35.30
N PRO A 6 -27.54 27.13 -35.76
CA PRO A 6 -28.19 25.87 -35.35
C PRO A 6 -27.33 24.61 -35.60
N GLU A 7 -26.56 24.56 -36.69
CA GLU A 7 -25.63 23.46 -36.97
C GLU A 7 -24.45 23.40 -36.00
N GLU A 8 -23.92 24.53 -35.59
CA GLU A 8 -22.81 24.60 -34.61
C GLU A 8 -23.28 24.13 -33.23
N ARG A 9 -24.54 24.42 -32.82
CA ARG A 9 -25.12 23.89 -31.57
C ARG A 9 -25.29 22.37 -31.63
N ALA A 10 -25.79 21.83 -32.77
CA ALA A 10 -25.95 20.40 -32.93
C ALA A 10 -24.57 19.69 -32.85
N ARG A 11 -23.53 20.23 -33.50
CA ARG A 11 -22.15 19.69 -33.45
C ARG A 11 -21.58 19.71 -32.03
N GLN A 12 -21.70 20.80 -31.29
CA GLN A 12 -21.24 20.87 -29.89
C GLN A 12 -21.90 19.83 -29.00
N TRP A 13 -23.15 19.55 -29.24
CA TRP A 13 -23.89 18.54 -28.51
C TRP A 13 -23.50 17.11 -28.92
N ILE A 14 -23.24 16.87 -30.20
CA ILE A 14 -22.70 15.60 -30.70
C ILE A 14 -21.32 15.34 -30.14
N ASP A 15 -20.44 16.36 -30.11
CA ASP A 15 -19.10 16.26 -29.53
C ASP A 15 -19.14 15.79 -28.09
N ARG A 16 -19.95 16.45 -27.24
CA ARG A 16 -20.13 16.06 -25.83
C ARG A 16 -20.62 14.62 -25.70
N LYS A 17 -21.60 14.21 -26.50
CA LYS A 17 -22.11 12.85 -26.44
C LYS A 17 -21.10 11.81 -26.93
N LEU A 18 -20.26 12.15 -27.89
CA LEU A 18 -19.16 11.30 -28.34
C LEU A 18 -18.08 11.18 -27.23
N GLU A 19 -17.70 12.30 -26.62
CA GLU A 19 -16.76 12.31 -25.50
C GLU A 19 -17.29 11.55 -24.28
N ASP A 20 -18.58 11.72 -23.94
CA ASP A 20 -19.26 10.96 -22.88
C ASP A 20 -19.30 9.44 -23.17
N ALA A 21 -19.30 9.06 -24.45
CA ALA A 21 -19.20 7.67 -24.88
C ALA A 21 -17.75 7.15 -24.95
N GLY A 22 -16.75 8.00 -24.67
CA GLY A 22 -15.34 7.63 -24.64
C GLY A 22 -14.60 7.83 -25.96
N TRP A 23 -15.19 8.51 -26.96
CA TRP A 23 -14.50 8.92 -28.17
C TRP A 23 -13.68 10.20 -27.92
N ARG A 24 -12.51 10.28 -28.51
CA ARG A 24 -11.72 11.52 -28.54
C ARG A 24 -12.03 12.25 -29.84
N VAL A 25 -12.56 13.46 -29.73
CA VAL A 25 -12.98 14.26 -30.89
C VAL A 25 -11.86 15.21 -31.25
N PHE A 26 -11.37 15.14 -32.49
CA PHE A 26 -10.30 15.95 -33.01
C PHE A 26 -10.67 16.59 -34.34
N ASN A 27 -10.12 17.76 -34.62
CA ASN A 27 -10.11 18.29 -35.99
C ASN A 27 -9.10 17.48 -36.84
N ARG A 28 -9.29 17.47 -38.13
CA ARG A 28 -8.44 16.69 -39.05
C ARG A 28 -6.94 17.01 -38.99
N ASP A 29 -6.58 18.24 -38.61
CA ASP A 29 -5.20 18.72 -38.45
C ASP A 29 -4.59 18.39 -37.06
N GLU A 30 -5.40 17.97 -36.12
CA GLU A 30 -4.98 17.56 -34.76
C GLU A 30 -4.73 16.05 -34.64
N TYR A 31 -5.14 15.27 -35.64
CA TYR A 31 -4.96 13.81 -35.62
C TYR A 31 -3.48 13.45 -35.86
N ALA A 32 -2.95 12.59 -34.98
CA ALA A 32 -1.58 12.09 -35.08
C ALA A 32 -1.54 10.53 -35.10
N PRO A 33 -0.51 9.94 -35.72
CA PRO A 33 -0.31 8.49 -35.74
C PRO A 33 -0.31 7.88 -34.33
N GLY A 34 -0.90 6.71 -34.17
CA GLY A 34 -0.98 6.01 -32.90
C GLY A 34 -2.18 6.39 -32.03
N MET A 35 -2.96 7.40 -32.41
CA MET A 35 -4.22 7.70 -31.73
C MET A 35 -5.27 6.62 -32.04
N THR A 36 -5.96 6.14 -31.03
CA THR A 36 -7.02 5.14 -31.11
C THR A 36 -8.33 5.71 -30.56
N ALA A 37 -9.47 5.13 -30.92
CA ALA A 37 -10.79 5.57 -30.45
C ALA A 37 -11.08 7.05 -30.76
N VAL A 38 -10.86 7.46 -31.99
CA VAL A 38 -10.92 8.85 -32.45
C VAL A 38 -12.14 9.08 -33.35
N ALA A 39 -12.80 10.23 -33.18
CA ALA A 39 -13.75 10.80 -34.12
C ALA A 39 -13.14 12.05 -34.76
N ILE A 40 -12.79 11.98 -36.03
CA ILE A 40 -12.19 13.11 -36.76
C ILE A 40 -13.30 13.96 -37.35
N ARG A 41 -13.35 15.24 -36.97
CA ARG A 41 -14.29 16.22 -37.54
C ARG A 41 -13.87 16.60 -38.96
N GLU A 42 -14.88 16.86 -39.78
CA GLU A 42 -14.71 17.36 -41.16
C GLU A 42 -13.68 16.54 -41.94
N ALA A 43 -13.78 15.21 -41.78
CA ALA A 43 -12.86 14.30 -42.42
C ALA A 43 -12.95 14.35 -43.93
N SER A 44 -11.82 14.54 -44.62
CA SER A 44 -11.76 14.59 -46.05
C SER A 44 -12.15 13.25 -46.69
N MET A 45 -13.08 13.27 -47.63
CA MET A 45 -13.53 12.14 -48.41
C MET A 45 -13.11 12.31 -49.88
N ARG A 46 -13.25 11.26 -50.69
CA ARG A 46 -13.03 11.34 -52.15
C ARG A 46 -13.95 12.37 -52.79
N HIS A 47 -13.62 12.85 -53.99
CA HIS A 47 -14.40 13.81 -54.78
C HIS A 47 -14.68 15.13 -54.05
N HIS A 48 -13.72 15.59 -53.20
CA HIS A 48 -13.84 16.84 -52.42
C HIS A 48 -15.03 16.86 -51.44
N LEU A 49 -15.52 15.69 -51.06
CA LEU A 49 -16.53 15.57 -50.03
C LEU A 49 -15.90 15.62 -48.62
N GLU A 50 -16.69 15.99 -47.63
CA GLU A 50 -16.30 16.01 -46.21
C GLU A 50 -17.39 15.33 -45.38
N ALA A 51 -17.01 14.33 -44.56
CA ALA A 51 -17.92 13.73 -43.61
C ALA A 51 -17.81 14.52 -42.28
N ASP A 52 -18.92 14.78 -41.62
CA ASP A 52 -18.92 15.52 -40.36
C ASP A 52 -18.03 14.86 -39.33
N TYR A 53 -18.07 13.49 -39.22
CA TYR A 53 -17.12 12.72 -38.38
C TYR A 53 -16.75 11.39 -39.07
N LEU A 54 -15.47 11.04 -38.95
CA LEU A 54 -14.91 9.71 -39.29
C LEU A 54 -14.42 9.02 -38.02
N PHE A 55 -14.95 7.84 -37.71
CA PHE A 55 -14.57 7.04 -36.58
C PHE A 55 -13.39 6.13 -36.89
N LEU A 56 -12.30 6.25 -36.08
CA LEU A 56 -11.13 5.40 -36.18
C LEU A 56 -10.97 4.56 -34.92
N ILE A 57 -10.67 3.28 -35.10
CA ILE A 57 -10.29 2.33 -34.07
C ILE A 57 -8.94 1.73 -34.45
N ASN A 58 -7.93 1.82 -33.57
CA ASN A 58 -6.56 1.41 -33.88
C ASN A 58 -6.03 1.99 -35.20
N GLY A 59 -6.30 3.26 -35.44
CA GLY A 59 -5.84 3.98 -36.65
C GLY A 59 -6.50 3.59 -37.94
N LYS A 60 -7.55 2.72 -37.93
CA LYS A 60 -8.31 2.32 -39.10
C LYS A 60 -9.73 2.81 -39.02
N ALA A 61 -10.25 3.32 -40.12
CA ALA A 61 -11.62 3.80 -40.22
C ALA A 61 -12.62 2.64 -40.09
N ALA A 62 -13.63 2.86 -39.26
CA ALA A 62 -14.68 1.90 -38.94
C ALA A 62 -16.08 2.41 -39.31
N GLY A 63 -16.30 3.72 -39.29
CA GLY A 63 -17.62 4.29 -39.57
C GLY A 63 -17.60 5.78 -39.83
N VAL A 64 -18.74 6.30 -40.22
CA VAL A 64 -18.98 7.74 -40.46
C VAL A 64 -20.23 8.21 -39.74
N LEU A 65 -20.25 9.51 -39.41
CA LEU A 65 -21.44 10.17 -38.89
C LEU A 65 -21.70 11.43 -39.72
N GLU A 66 -22.95 11.60 -40.09
CA GLU A 66 -23.47 12.81 -40.69
C GLU A 66 -24.32 13.58 -39.69
N ALA A 67 -23.98 14.83 -39.45
CA ALA A 67 -24.64 15.72 -38.51
C ALA A 67 -25.57 16.70 -39.22
N LYS A 68 -26.72 16.97 -38.65
CA LYS A 68 -27.66 17.97 -39.14
C LYS A 68 -28.17 18.82 -37.98
N ARG A 69 -28.78 19.96 -38.33
CA ARG A 69 -29.50 20.81 -37.36
C ARG A 69 -30.73 20.10 -36.82
N GLU A 70 -31.16 20.51 -35.65
CA GLU A 70 -32.17 19.87 -34.81
C GLU A 70 -33.53 19.66 -35.52
N GLU A 71 -33.90 20.54 -36.44
CA GLU A 71 -35.18 20.48 -37.16
C GLU A 71 -35.25 19.44 -38.28
N ILE A 72 -34.12 18.82 -38.62
CA ILE A 72 -34.05 17.81 -39.66
C ILE A 72 -34.35 16.42 -39.08
N HIS A 73 -35.37 15.76 -39.60
CA HIS A 73 -35.66 14.38 -39.23
C HIS A 73 -34.64 13.42 -39.83
N LEU A 74 -34.23 12.41 -39.03
CA LEU A 74 -33.16 11.47 -39.41
C LEU A 74 -33.60 10.42 -40.46
N ASP A 75 -34.89 10.29 -40.73
CA ASP A 75 -35.47 9.45 -41.79
C ASP A 75 -35.46 10.11 -43.18
N ASN A 76 -34.91 11.32 -43.28
CA ASN A 76 -34.88 12.05 -44.58
C ASN A 76 -34.01 11.27 -45.59
N PRO A 77 -34.61 10.87 -46.77
CA PRO A 77 -33.91 10.06 -47.78
C PRO A 77 -32.63 10.69 -48.31
N LYS A 78 -32.57 12.02 -48.42
CA LYS A 78 -31.34 12.74 -48.87
C LYS A 78 -30.22 12.65 -47.84
N LEU A 79 -30.54 12.76 -46.57
CA LEU A 79 -29.61 12.61 -45.50
C LEU A 79 -29.02 11.20 -45.43
N ILE A 80 -29.89 10.19 -45.52
CA ILE A 80 -29.52 8.78 -45.57
C ILE A 80 -28.60 8.51 -46.77
N ALA A 81 -28.97 8.97 -47.97
CA ALA A 81 -28.16 8.78 -49.16
C ALA A 81 -26.79 9.46 -49.07
N GLN A 82 -26.68 10.62 -48.41
CA GLN A 82 -25.43 11.32 -48.17
C GLN A 82 -24.51 10.53 -47.26
N ALA A 83 -25.02 10.06 -46.13
CA ALA A 83 -24.22 9.27 -45.16
C ALA A 83 -23.79 7.90 -45.73
N GLU A 84 -24.69 7.22 -46.48
CA GLU A 84 -24.35 5.98 -47.19
C GLU A 84 -23.25 6.20 -48.23
N ASN A 85 -23.27 7.34 -48.93
CA ASN A 85 -22.22 7.69 -49.90
C ASN A 85 -20.87 7.87 -49.23
N TYR A 86 -20.79 8.50 -48.07
CA TYR A 86 -19.52 8.67 -47.37
C TYR A 86 -18.84 7.35 -46.99
N ALA A 87 -19.60 6.31 -46.66
CA ALA A 87 -19.03 5.01 -46.40
C ALA A 87 -18.27 4.40 -47.59
N TRP A 88 -18.59 4.83 -48.82
CA TRP A 88 -17.90 4.45 -50.06
C TRP A 88 -16.79 5.43 -50.48
N GLN A 89 -16.78 6.65 -49.95
CA GLN A 89 -15.91 7.72 -50.43
C GLN A 89 -14.71 7.96 -49.51
N VAL A 90 -14.29 6.96 -48.72
CA VAL A 90 -13.12 7.07 -47.84
C VAL A 90 -11.87 7.27 -48.67
N GLN A 91 -11.02 8.23 -48.27
CA GLN A 91 -9.75 8.49 -48.93
C GLN A 91 -8.77 7.30 -48.74
N PRO A 92 -7.91 7.01 -49.76
CA PRO A 92 -6.97 5.88 -49.72
C PRO A 92 -5.97 5.92 -48.57
N TRP A 93 -5.68 7.09 -48.03
CA TRP A 93 -4.72 7.25 -46.88
C TRP A 93 -5.36 6.96 -45.52
N TYR A 94 -6.69 6.74 -45.45
CA TYR A 94 -7.33 6.18 -44.28
C TYR A 94 -7.40 4.66 -44.42
N PRO A 95 -6.55 3.87 -43.70
CA PRO A 95 -6.77 2.42 -43.65
C PRO A 95 -8.16 2.14 -43.10
N THR A 96 -8.82 1.09 -43.58
CA THR A 96 -10.16 0.69 -43.13
C THR A 96 -10.16 -0.69 -42.53
N TRP A 97 -11.06 -0.96 -41.57
CA TRP A 97 -11.30 -2.31 -41.08
C TRP A 97 -12.07 -3.15 -42.07
N GLN A 98 -13.02 -2.50 -42.77
CA GLN A 98 -13.80 -3.06 -43.82
C GLN A 98 -14.15 -1.98 -44.84
N PHE A 99 -14.23 -2.31 -46.11
CA PHE A 99 -14.66 -1.40 -47.14
C PHE A 99 -15.82 -1.97 -47.92
N PRO A 100 -16.91 -1.21 -48.14
CA PRO A 100 -17.19 0.12 -47.61
C PRO A 100 -17.30 0.12 -46.10
N LEU A 101 -17.24 1.30 -45.44
CA LEU A 101 -17.28 1.39 -43.99
C LEU A 101 -18.52 0.73 -43.41
N PRO A 102 -18.36 -0.11 -42.37
CA PRO A 102 -19.49 -0.92 -41.87
C PRO A 102 -20.49 -0.12 -41.02
N PHE A 103 -20.09 0.97 -40.36
CA PHE A 103 -20.94 1.66 -39.39
C PHE A 103 -21.31 3.06 -39.89
N ILE A 104 -22.63 3.35 -39.93
CA ILE A 104 -23.13 4.66 -40.31
C ILE A 104 -23.98 5.22 -39.18
N TYR A 105 -23.75 6.48 -38.86
CA TYR A 105 -24.51 7.25 -37.89
C TYR A 105 -25.12 8.49 -38.54
N LEU A 106 -26.30 8.83 -38.08
CA LEU A 106 -26.98 10.09 -38.36
C LEU A 106 -27.30 10.75 -37.03
N SER A 107 -27.12 12.06 -36.91
CA SER A 107 -27.53 12.78 -35.71
C SER A 107 -27.95 14.21 -36.04
N ASN A 108 -29.02 14.68 -35.39
CA ASN A 108 -29.44 16.08 -35.43
C ASN A 108 -29.17 16.80 -34.11
N GLY A 109 -28.29 16.24 -33.23
CA GLY A 109 -28.05 16.76 -31.93
C GLY A 109 -29.00 16.23 -30.85
N LYS A 110 -30.27 15.95 -31.12
CA LYS A 110 -31.24 15.34 -30.19
C LYS A 110 -31.29 13.84 -30.31
N GLU A 111 -31.44 13.37 -31.52
CA GLU A 111 -31.60 11.98 -31.89
C GLU A 111 -30.33 11.44 -32.53
N ILE A 112 -30.13 10.14 -32.41
CA ILE A 112 -29.03 9.40 -33.04
C ILE A 112 -29.66 8.18 -33.74
N ALA A 113 -29.37 8.00 -35.01
CA ALA A 113 -29.71 6.79 -35.76
C ALA A 113 -28.43 6.05 -36.14
N PHE A 114 -28.46 4.73 -36.05
CA PHE A 114 -27.33 3.84 -36.32
C PHE A 114 -27.73 2.74 -37.31
N LYS A 115 -26.82 2.41 -38.22
CA LYS A 115 -26.92 1.27 -39.12
C LYS A 115 -25.60 0.50 -39.20
N ASP A 116 -25.70 -0.82 -39.06
CA ASP A 116 -24.62 -1.76 -39.33
C ASP A 116 -24.80 -2.34 -40.73
N ARG A 117 -23.97 -1.90 -41.68
CA ARG A 117 -24.09 -2.29 -43.08
C ARG A 117 -23.67 -3.73 -43.38
N ARG A 118 -23.08 -4.42 -42.44
CA ARG A 118 -22.70 -5.84 -42.59
C ARG A 118 -23.92 -6.74 -42.61
N ASP A 119 -24.99 -6.29 -41.97
CA ASP A 119 -26.30 -6.88 -42.12
C ASP A 119 -27.04 -6.19 -43.31
N THR A 120 -27.25 -6.93 -44.39
CA THR A 120 -27.86 -6.42 -45.62
C THR A 120 -29.30 -5.95 -45.44
N ASP A 121 -29.99 -6.51 -44.43
CA ASP A 121 -31.38 -6.19 -44.11
C ASP A 121 -31.53 -5.12 -43.05
N ALA A 122 -30.40 -4.64 -42.47
CA ALA A 122 -30.40 -3.66 -41.41
C ALA A 122 -31.00 -2.32 -41.86
N GLN A 123 -31.94 -1.83 -41.08
CA GLN A 123 -32.51 -0.49 -41.19
C GLN A 123 -31.82 0.43 -40.13
N TYR A 124 -31.94 1.74 -40.34
CA TYR A 124 -31.51 2.70 -39.32
C TYR A 124 -32.36 2.54 -38.05
N GLN A 125 -31.71 2.36 -36.93
CA GLN A 125 -32.32 2.23 -35.62
C GLN A 125 -31.99 3.44 -34.75
N LEU A 126 -33.00 4.03 -34.12
CA LEU A 126 -32.79 5.08 -33.14
C LEU A 126 -32.08 4.49 -31.89
N ILE A 127 -31.02 5.12 -31.48
CA ILE A 127 -30.25 4.75 -30.29
C ILE A 127 -30.19 5.94 -29.33
N THR A 128 -30.14 5.66 -28.04
CA THR A 128 -30.15 6.69 -26.98
C THR A 128 -28.78 7.29 -26.71
N LYS A 129 -27.71 6.55 -27.03
CA LYS A 129 -26.30 6.94 -26.78
C LYS A 129 -25.44 6.44 -27.94
N PHE A 130 -24.38 7.18 -28.25
CA PHE A 130 -23.33 6.63 -29.11
C PHE A 130 -22.70 5.40 -28.45
N PRO A 131 -22.38 4.34 -29.21
CA PRO A 131 -21.67 3.20 -28.70
C PRO A 131 -20.24 3.64 -28.30
N ARG A 132 -19.73 2.98 -27.29
CA ARG A 132 -18.33 3.18 -26.88
C ARG A 132 -17.39 2.61 -27.94
N PRO A 133 -16.14 3.10 -28.05
CA PRO A 133 -15.18 2.56 -29.02
C PRO A 133 -15.04 1.03 -28.97
N TRP A 134 -15.05 0.43 -27.79
CA TRP A 134 -14.93 -1.02 -27.67
C TRP A 134 -16.23 -1.77 -28.11
N ASP A 135 -17.41 -1.14 -28.06
CA ASP A 135 -18.64 -1.75 -28.58
C ASP A 135 -18.51 -1.94 -30.09
N LEU A 136 -17.90 -0.96 -30.78
CA LEU A 136 -17.63 -1.08 -32.23
C LEU A 136 -16.47 -2.05 -32.48
N ALA A 137 -15.41 -2.00 -31.66
CA ALA A 137 -14.29 -2.94 -31.75
C ALA A 137 -14.78 -4.39 -31.66
N ARG A 138 -15.65 -4.70 -30.69
CA ARG A 138 -16.27 -6.02 -30.54
C ARG A 138 -17.11 -6.42 -31.77
N LYS A 139 -17.85 -5.47 -32.34
CA LYS A 139 -18.59 -5.72 -33.58
C LYS A 139 -17.68 -6.06 -34.77
N LEU A 140 -16.41 -5.61 -34.74
CA LEU A 140 -15.38 -5.91 -35.74
C LEU A 140 -14.52 -7.12 -35.36
N ASP A 141 -14.89 -7.88 -34.32
CA ASP A 141 -14.14 -9.02 -33.77
C ASP A 141 -12.72 -8.68 -33.39
N LEU A 142 -12.48 -7.44 -32.93
CA LEU A 142 -11.18 -6.99 -32.42
C LEU A 142 -11.01 -7.37 -30.95
N ASP A 143 -9.74 -7.36 -30.49
CA ASP A 143 -9.43 -7.63 -29.09
C ASP A 143 -10.09 -6.61 -28.14
N GLU A 144 -10.25 -7.00 -26.87
CA GLU A 144 -10.94 -6.19 -25.86
C GLU A 144 -10.28 -4.84 -25.55
N PHE A 145 -9.04 -4.64 -25.97
CA PHE A 145 -8.27 -3.39 -25.77
C PHE A 145 -8.17 -2.53 -27.04
N ALA A 146 -8.78 -2.93 -28.13
CA ALA A 146 -8.74 -2.18 -29.37
C ALA A 146 -9.36 -0.78 -29.26
N GLY A 147 -10.27 -0.58 -28.31
CA GLY A 147 -10.89 0.70 -28.00
C GLY A 147 -10.06 1.64 -27.10
N LEU A 148 -8.91 1.20 -26.57
CA LEU A 148 -8.08 2.04 -25.69
C LEU A 148 -7.43 3.19 -26.48
N PRO A 149 -7.72 4.47 -26.13
CA PRO A 149 -7.10 5.61 -26.77
C PRO A 149 -5.65 5.77 -26.31
N TYR A 150 -4.85 6.46 -27.14
CA TYR A 150 -3.53 6.88 -26.75
C TYR A 150 -3.56 7.66 -25.42
N LEU A 151 -2.69 7.27 -24.49
CA LEU A 151 -2.54 7.98 -23.22
C LEU A 151 -1.70 9.23 -23.47
N SER A 152 -2.24 10.41 -23.20
CA SER A 152 -1.47 11.64 -23.26
C SER A 152 -0.53 11.71 -22.06
N PRO A 153 0.77 12.03 -22.24
CA PRO A 153 1.69 12.23 -21.13
C PRO A 153 1.40 13.51 -20.33
N ASN A 154 0.56 14.42 -20.86
CA ASN A 154 0.23 15.68 -20.20
C ASN A 154 -0.36 15.46 -18.82
N LYS A 155 0.17 16.20 -17.83
CA LYS A 155 -0.23 16.11 -16.41
C LYS A 155 0.07 14.77 -15.72
N LEU A 156 0.77 13.85 -16.38
CA LEU A 156 1.29 12.63 -15.78
C LEU A 156 2.78 12.77 -15.48
N ARG A 157 3.21 12.20 -14.37
CA ARG A 157 4.64 11.97 -14.15
C ARG A 157 5.14 10.91 -15.15
N LYS A 158 6.39 10.98 -15.58
CA LYS A 158 6.99 10.02 -16.51
C LYS A 158 6.75 8.57 -16.04
N CYS A 159 7.04 8.28 -14.78
CA CYS A 159 6.84 6.94 -14.20
C CYS A 159 5.37 6.46 -14.24
N GLN A 160 4.40 7.35 -14.09
CA GLN A 160 2.97 7.01 -14.17
C GLN A 160 2.55 6.70 -15.60
N TYR A 161 3.01 7.53 -16.54
CA TYR A 161 2.77 7.33 -17.96
C TYR A 161 3.32 5.98 -18.44
N GLU A 162 4.59 5.70 -18.11
CA GLU A 162 5.26 4.44 -18.46
C GLU A 162 4.57 3.24 -17.82
N ALA A 163 4.22 3.31 -16.54
CA ALA A 163 3.56 2.23 -15.83
C ALA A 163 2.21 1.86 -16.46
N ILE A 164 1.37 2.86 -16.77
CA ILE A 164 0.06 2.63 -17.38
C ILE A 164 0.23 2.10 -18.81
N THR A 165 1.09 2.70 -19.61
CA THR A 165 1.32 2.30 -21.00
C THR A 165 1.84 0.87 -21.10
N ASN A 166 2.81 0.51 -20.26
CA ASN A 166 3.38 -0.83 -20.23
C ASN A 166 2.37 -1.87 -19.72
N LEU A 167 1.53 -1.51 -18.74
CA LEU A 167 0.43 -2.38 -18.28
C LEU A 167 -0.55 -2.67 -19.43
N GLU A 168 -0.99 -1.65 -20.16
CA GLU A 168 -1.91 -1.80 -21.27
C GLU A 168 -1.30 -2.66 -22.39
N LYS A 169 -0.01 -2.47 -22.66
CA LYS A 169 0.75 -3.32 -23.61
C LYS A 169 0.82 -4.77 -23.14
N SER A 170 1.08 -4.99 -21.85
CA SER A 170 1.11 -6.33 -21.25
C SER A 170 -0.22 -7.03 -21.34
N PHE A 171 -1.33 -6.32 -21.07
CA PHE A 171 -2.68 -6.84 -21.20
C PHE A 171 -3.05 -7.18 -22.66
N LYS A 172 -2.65 -6.33 -23.63
CA LYS A 172 -2.80 -6.62 -25.06
C LYS A 172 -2.04 -7.86 -25.51
N GLN A 173 -0.95 -8.21 -24.83
CA GLN A 173 -0.20 -9.47 -25.04
C GLN A 173 -0.86 -10.69 -24.38
N GLY A 174 -2.05 -10.53 -23.79
CA GLY A 174 -2.79 -11.62 -23.16
C GLY A 174 -2.37 -11.96 -21.73
N LYS A 175 -1.40 -11.24 -21.14
CA LYS A 175 -0.98 -11.47 -19.77
C LYS A 175 -2.10 -11.05 -18.81
N LYS A 176 -2.34 -11.89 -17.79
CA LYS A 176 -3.42 -11.66 -16.82
C LYS A 176 -2.92 -11.01 -15.53
N ARG A 177 -1.64 -11.11 -15.23
CA ARG A 177 -1.03 -10.60 -14.02
C ARG A 177 0.09 -9.64 -14.36
N ALA A 178 0.22 -8.56 -13.60
CA ALA A 178 1.30 -7.59 -13.73
C ALA A 178 1.60 -6.93 -12.39
N VAL A 179 2.84 -6.52 -12.17
CA VAL A 179 3.23 -5.76 -11.00
C VAL A 179 3.91 -4.45 -11.42
N MET A 180 3.54 -3.38 -10.74
CA MET A 180 4.17 -2.07 -10.83
C MET A 180 4.98 -1.84 -9.56
N VAL A 181 6.29 -1.84 -9.69
CA VAL A 181 7.21 -1.46 -8.61
C VAL A 181 7.40 0.05 -8.72
N LEU A 182 6.82 0.78 -7.77
CA LEU A 182 6.80 2.24 -7.78
C LEU A 182 7.20 2.78 -6.41
N ALA A 183 8.23 3.59 -6.36
CA ALA A 183 8.72 4.22 -5.13
C ALA A 183 7.57 4.89 -4.34
N THR A 184 7.72 4.93 -3.04
CA THR A 184 6.82 5.69 -2.17
C THR A 184 6.82 7.16 -2.62
N GLY A 185 5.65 7.78 -2.82
CA GLY A 185 5.56 9.16 -3.31
C GLY A 185 5.37 9.33 -4.81
N SER A 186 5.61 8.30 -5.62
CA SER A 186 5.43 8.34 -7.07
C SER A 186 3.99 8.56 -7.53
N GLY A 187 3.02 8.35 -6.63
CA GLY A 187 1.59 8.47 -6.92
C GLY A 187 0.95 7.14 -7.32
N LYS A 188 1.29 6.03 -6.65
CA LYS A 188 0.69 4.70 -6.85
C LYS A 188 -0.84 4.74 -6.95
N THR A 189 -1.50 5.38 -5.98
CA THR A 189 -2.97 5.49 -5.95
C THR A 189 -3.52 6.27 -7.14
N PHE A 190 -2.84 7.33 -7.57
CA PHE A 190 -3.22 8.09 -8.78
C PHE A 190 -3.11 7.20 -10.03
N THR A 191 -2.01 6.45 -10.15
CA THR A 191 -1.80 5.47 -11.25
C THR A 191 -2.91 4.43 -11.28
N ALA A 192 -3.34 3.93 -10.11
CA ALA A 192 -4.46 3.00 -9.98
C ALA A 192 -5.79 3.63 -10.41
N CYS A 193 -6.08 4.86 -9.99
CA CYS A 193 -7.30 5.58 -10.38
C CYS A 193 -7.36 5.78 -11.89
N MET A 194 -6.26 6.20 -12.52
CA MET A 194 -6.18 6.37 -13.97
C MET A 194 -6.33 5.02 -14.69
N THR A 195 -5.67 3.96 -14.20
CA THR A 195 -5.81 2.61 -14.75
C THR A 195 -7.27 2.14 -14.68
N ALA A 196 -7.91 2.26 -13.51
CA ALA A 196 -9.32 1.88 -13.33
C ALA A 196 -10.25 2.67 -14.28
N TYR A 197 -10.03 3.98 -14.39
CA TYR A 197 -10.79 4.82 -15.30
C TYR A 197 -10.69 4.33 -16.75
N ARG A 198 -9.48 4.12 -17.23
CA ARG A 198 -9.24 3.72 -18.62
C ARG A 198 -9.81 2.35 -18.91
N MET A 199 -9.65 1.39 -18.00
CA MET A 199 -10.20 0.04 -18.16
C MET A 199 -11.73 0.05 -18.15
N LEU A 200 -12.38 0.79 -17.25
CA LEU A 200 -13.84 0.89 -17.19
C LEU A 200 -14.45 1.65 -18.36
N THR A 201 -13.74 2.64 -18.91
CA THR A 201 -14.26 3.50 -19.98
C THR A 201 -14.08 2.86 -21.36
N TYR A 202 -12.88 2.33 -21.63
CA TYR A 202 -12.45 1.98 -23.00
C TYR A 202 -12.38 0.48 -23.27
N THR A 203 -12.69 -0.37 -22.27
CA THR A 203 -12.71 -1.82 -22.40
C THR A 203 -14.06 -2.41 -21.96
N PRO A 204 -14.34 -3.69 -22.19
CA PRO A 204 -15.56 -4.33 -21.70
C PRO A 204 -15.63 -4.51 -20.18
N MET A 205 -14.58 -4.17 -19.44
CA MET A 205 -14.55 -4.32 -17.99
C MET A 205 -15.64 -3.49 -17.30
N LYS A 206 -16.28 -4.09 -16.30
CA LYS A 206 -17.45 -3.52 -15.62
C LYS A 206 -17.18 -3.19 -14.15
N ARG A 207 -16.32 -3.96 -13.49
CA ARG A 207 -16.05 -3.81 -12.06
C ARG A 207 -14.57 -3.95 -11.75
N VAL A 208 -14.08 -3.03 -10.95
CA VAL A 208 -12.71 -2.99 -10.44
C VAL A 208 -12.77 -3.18 -8.93
N LEU A 209 -11.94 -4.07 -8.42
CA LEU A 209 -11.65 -4.20 -6.99
C LEU A 209 -10.32 -3.53 -6.69
N PHE A 210 -10.29 -2.62 -5.73
CA PHE A 210 -9.09 -2.03 -5.19
C PHE A 210 -8.86 -2.56 -3.78
N LEU A 211 -7.88 -3.43 -3.62
CA LEU A 211 -7.53 -4.04 -2.33
C LEU A 211 -6.44 -3.24 -1.64
N VAL A 212 -6.65 -2.99 -0.36
CA VAL A 212 -5.73 -2.33 0.54
C VAL A 212 -5.36 -3.24 1.71
N ASP A 213 -4.20 -3.00 2.29
CA ASP A 213 -3.70 -3.76 3.43
C ASP A 213 -4.52 -3.49 4.71
N ARG A 214 -4.97 -2.23 4.91
CA ARG A 214 -5.63 -1.78 6.14
C ARG A 214 -6.84 -0.89 5.86
N ASN A 215 -7.78 -0.85 6.81
CA ASN A 215 -9.01 -0.09 6.68
C ASN A 215 -8.78 1.43 6.50
N ASN A 216 -7.86 2.02 7.25
CA ASN A 216 -7.51 3.44 7.11
C ASN A 216 -6.99 3.79 5.70
N LEU A 217 -6.26 2.86 5.07
CA LEU A 217 -5.85 2.98 3.67
C LEU A 217 -7.04 2.89 2.72
N GLY A 218 -8.06 2.10 3.07
CA GLY A 218 -9.32 2.01 2.32
C GLY A 218 -10.07 3.34 2.27
N VAL A 219 -10.14 4.04 3.40
CA VAL A 219 -10.74 5.38 3.47
C VAL A 219 -9.94 6.38 2.62
N ALA A 220 -8.60 6.36 2.73
CA ALA A 220 -7.73 7.22 1.94
C ALA A 220 -7.84 6.91 0.44
N ALA A 221 -7.87 5.64 0.04
CA ALA A 221 -8.05 5.23 -1.35
C ALA A 221 -9.41 5.67 -1.90
N ARG A 222 -10.50 5.46 -1.15
CA ARG A 222 -11.82 5.95 -1.52
C ARG A 222 -11.81 7.47 -1.75
N THR A 223 -11.21 8.23 -0.82
CA THR A 223 -11.07 9.68 -0.96
C THR A 223 -10.26 10.06 -2.19
N ALA A 224 -9.19 9.30 -2.50
CA ALA A 224 -8.40 9.52 -3.71
C ALA A 224 -9.22 9.31 -4.98
N PHE A 225 -10.03 8.24 -5.07
CA PHE A 225 -10.97 8.04 -6.18
C PHE A 225 -12.02 9.14 -6.26
N GLN A 226 -12.53 9.64 -5.13
CA GLN A 226 -13.53 10.71 -5.08
C GLN A 226 -12.97 12.06 -5.54
N SER A 227 -11.73 12.36 -5.17
CA SER A 227 -11.05 13.61 -5.55
C SER A 227 -10.35 13.54 -6.90
N PHE A 228 -10.27 12.34 -7.51
CA PHE A 228 -9.62 12.16 -8.79
C PHE A 228 -10.40 12.88 -9.89
N THR A 229 -9.73 13.86 -10.50
CA THR A 229 -10.29 14.63 -11.61
C THR A 229 -9.60 14.20 -12.89
N LEU A 230 -10.39 13.90 -13.90
CA LEU A 230 -9.90 13.47 -15.21
C LEU A 230 -9.12 14.59 -15.88
N THR A 231 -7.93 14.29 -16.37
CA THR A 231 -7.06 15.26 -17.04
C THR A 231 -7.63 15.72 -18.39
N GLU A 232 -8.49 14.91 -18.98
CA GLU A 232 -9.02 15.12 -20.35
C GLU A 232 -10.19 16.10 -20.37
N ASN A 233 -11.10 16.03 -19.41
CA ASN A 233 -12.35 16.81 -19.42
C ASN A 233 -12.67 17.51 -18.09
N GLY A 234 -11.85 17.37 -17.08
CA GLY A 234 -12.04 18.00 -15.76
C GLY A 234 -13.17 17.41 -14.91
N LYS A 235 -13.81 16.33 -15.34
CA LYS A 235 -14.87 15.66 -14.56
C LYS A 235 -14.29 14.87 -13.41
N ALA A 236 -14.97 14.83 -12.28
CA ALA A 236 -14.61 13.96 -11.17
C ALA A 236 -14.92 12.49 -11.52
N PHE A 237 -14.08 11.57 -11.05
CA PHE A 237 -14.28 10.13 -11.27
C PHE A 237 -15.67 9.65 -10.83
N THR A 238 -16.16 10.17 -9.71
CA THR A 238 -17.45 9.82 -9.10
C THR A 238 -18.67 10.36 -9.85
N GLU A 239 -18.47 11.32 -10.75
CA GLU A 239 -19.54 11.75 -11.67
C GLU A 239 -19.83 10.71 -12.75
N ILE A 240 -18.87 9.82 -13.02
CA ILE A 240 -18.95 8.81 -14.07
C ILE A 240 -19.18 7.42 -13.48
N PHE A 241 -18.47 7.07 -12.42
CA PHE A 241 -18.48 5.73 -11.83
C PHE A 241 -18.75 5.74 -10.33
N GLY A 242 -19.65 4.84 -9.88
CA GLY A 242 -19.88 4.60 -8.45
C GLY A 242 -18.64 3.98 -7.78
N VAL A 243 -18.20 4.59 -6.70
CA VAL A 243 -17.09 4.11 -5.84
C VAL A 243 -17.63 3.80 -4.45
N GLU A 244 -17.44 2.58 -4.00
CA GLU A 244 -17.91 2.12 -2.70
C GLU A 244 -16.78 1.51 -1.88
N HIS A 245 -16.70 1.88 -0.60
CA HIS A 245 -15.86 1.18 0.36
C HIS A 245 -16.69 0.06 0.97
N LEU A 246 -16.24 -1.17 0.81
CA LEU A 246 -16.96 -2.35 1.27
C LEU A 246 -17.13 -2.30 2.79
N THR A 247 -18.37 -2.43 3.22
CA THR A 247 -18.77 -2.53 4.62
C THR A 247 -19.49 -3.87 4.83
N SER A 248 -20.19 -4.03 5.93
CA SER A 248 -21.04 -5.22 6.18
C SER A 248 -22.31 -5.27 5.33
N LYS A 249 -22.58 -4.23 4.51
CA LYS A 249 -23.74 -4.19 3.62
C LYS A 249 -23.45 -4.88 2.28
N PRO A 250 -24.45 -5.49 1.63
CA PRO A 250 -24.30 -6.00 0.27
C PRO A 250 -23.89 -4.90 -0.72
N LEU A 251 -23.04 -5.27 -1.69
CA LEU A 251 -22.59 -4.35 -2.75
C LEU A 251 -23.74 -3.87 -3.62
N ASP A 252 -23.82 -2.57 -3.91
CA ASP A 252 -24.76 -2.02 -4.89
C ASP A 252 -24.38 -2.51 -6.29
N SER A 253 -25.36 -2.98 -7.04
CA SER A 253 -25.20 -3.46 -8.43
C SER A 253 -24.65 -2.36 -9.37
N ARG A 254 -24.82 -1.09 -9.02
CA ARG A 254 -24.34 0.08 -9.78
C ARG A 254 -22.88 0.43 -9.48
N THR A 255 -22.30 -0.11 -8.40
CA THR A 255 -20.92 0.15 -8.02
C THR A 255 -19.97 -0.40 -9.10
N ARG A 256 -19.04 0.44 -9.52
CA ARG A 256 -18.01 0.11 -10.51
C ARG A 256 -16.64 -0.09 -9.91
N VAL A 257 -16.32 0.61 -8.82
CA VAL A 257 -15.08 0.45 -8.08
C VAL A 257 -15.41 0.11 -6.63
N VAL A 258 -14.94 -1.04 -6.19
CA VAL A 258 -15.05 -1.51 -4.81
C VAL A 258 -13.68 -1.36 -4.14
N VAL A 259 -13.61 -0.61 -3.06
CA VAL A 259 -12.42 -0.51 -2.21
C VAL A 259 -12.63 -1.41 -1.00
N SER A 260 -11.68 -2.29 -0.69
CA SER A 260 -11.82 -3.25 0.42
C SER A 260 -10.48 -3.67 0.99
N THR A 261 -10.49 -4.15 2.24
CA THR A 261 -9.42 -5.04 2.75
C THR A 261 -9.71 -6.48 2.32
N ILE A 262 -8.67 -7.32 2.30
CA ILE A 262 -8.84 -8.73 1.91
C ILE A 262 -9.73 -9.50 2.91
N GLN A 263 -9.68 -9.14 4.18
CA GLN A 263 -10.50 -9.74 5.25
C GLN A 263 -11.99 -9.44 5.06
N ARG A 264 -12.33 -8.19 4.74
CA ARG A 264 -13.72 -7.80 4.44
C ARG A 264 -14.23 -8.46 3.19
N LEU A 265 -13.40 -8.54 2.15
CA LEU A 265 -13.75 -9.25 0.93
C LEU A 265 -14.05 -10.73 1.21
N TYR A 266 -13.20 -11.38 2.00
CA TYR A 266 -13.42 -12.77 2.42
C TYR A 266 -14.74 -12.94 3.21
N SER A 267 -14.97 -12.07 4.20
CA SER A 267 -16.22 -12.09 4.97
C SER A 267 -17.44 -11.93 4.09
N GLN A 268 -17.38 -11.03 3.11
CA GLN A 268 -18.44 -10.86 2.11
C GLN A 268 -18.64 -12.13 1.27
N LEU A 269 -17.53 -12.77 0.83
CA LEU A 269 -17.59 -14.01 0.05
C LEU A 269 -18.30 -15.15 0.77
N ILE A 270 -18.01 -15.37 2.05
CA ILE A 270 -18.61 -16.45 2.84
C ILE A 270 -19.96 -16.07 3.45
N GLY A 271 -20.49 -14.87 3.16
CA GLY A 271 -21.76 -14.40 3.71
C GLY A 271 -21.74 -14.17 5.22
N SER A 272 -20.56 -13.93 5.80
CA SER A 272 -20.40 -13.67 7.24
C SER A 272 -20.89 -12.27 7.58
N THR A 273 -21.70 -12.17 8.63
CA THR A 273 -22.15 -10.90 9.21
C THR A 273 -21.17 -10.38 10.29
N LYS A 274 -20.03 -11.05 10.49
CA LYS A 274 -19.01 -10.57 11.43
C LYS A 274 -18.52 -9.18 11.01
N SER A 275 -18.80 -8.22 11.87
CA SER A 275 -18.19 -6.90 11.81
C SER A 275 -16.84 -7.01 12.52
N TYR A 276 -15.76 -6.88 11.79
CA TYR A 276 -14.44 -6.69 12.38
C TYR A 276 -14.35 -5.26 12.92
N SER A 277 -13.83 -5.08 14.14
CA SER A 277 -13.45 -3.74 14.61
C SER A 277 -12.24 -3.24 13.81
N GLU A 278 -12.06 -1.92 13.71
CA GLU A 278 -10.90 -1.35 13.01
C GLU A 278 -9.56 -1.85 13.59
N GLU A 279 -9.51 -2.09 14.91
CA GLU A 279 -8.36 -2.64 15.61
C GLU A 279 -8.11 -4.12 15.27
N GLU A 280 -9.17 -4.91 15.09
CA GLU A 280 -9.06 -6.32 14.70
C GLU A 280 -8.59 -6.46 13.25
N GLU A 281 -9.03 -5.59 12.34
CA GLU A 281 -8.59 -5.58 10.95
C GLU A 281 -7.12 -5.18 10.83
N ASP A 282 -6.69 -4.18 11.56
CA ASP A 282 -5.31 -3.70 11.54
C ASP A 282 -4.33 -4.67 12.22
N ASN A 283 -4.78 -5.42 13.22
CA ASN A 283 -3.98 -6.43 13.92
C ASN A 283 -3.99 -7.82 13.24
N ALA A 284 -5.03 -8.16 12.50
CA ALA A 284 -5.17 -9.46 11.82
C ALA A 284 -4.12 -9.72 10.72
N VAL A 285 -3.45 -8.68 10.24
CA VAL A 285 -2.35 -8.80 9.25
C VAL A 285 -1.13 -9.53 9.84
N CYS A 286 -0.98 -9.58 11.16
CA CYS A 286 0.15 -10.20 11.84
C CYS A 286 -0.13 -11.58 12.42
N THR A 287 -1.40 -12.04 12.44
CA THR A 287 -1.75 -13.35 12.97
C THR A 287 -2.03 -14.33 11.83
N GLN A 288 -1.12 -15.24 11.59
CA GLN A 288 -1.14 -16.31 10.58
C GLN A 288 -2.23 -17.40 10.82
N GLU A 289 -3.34 -17.08 11.47
CA GLU A 289 -4.19 -18.11 12.07
C GLU A 289 -5.55 -18.37 11.41
N ASN A 290 -5.87 -17.69 10.33
CA ASN A 290 -7.10 -18.06 9.63
C ASN A 290 -6.72 -18.93 8.41
N THR A 291 -6.88 -20.24 8.54
CA THR A 291 -7.05 -21.11 7.38
C THR A 291 -8.25 -20.59 6.59
N VAL A 292 -7.99 -19.92 5.48
CA VAL A 292 -9.02 -19.44 4.58
C VAL A 292 -9.55 -20.66 3.81
N GLU A 293 -10.66 -21.21 4.27
CA GLU A 293 -11.41 -22.21 3.52
C GLU A 293 -12.51 -21.50 2.75
N LEU A 294 -12.52 -21.69 1.44
CA LEU A 294 -13.59 -21.21 0.58
C LEU A 294 -14.67 -22.31 0.50
N PRO A 295 -15.85 -22.10 1.10
CA PRO A 295 -16.96 -23.06 1.00
C PRO A 295 -17.51 -23.12 -0.43
N ASP A 296 -18.24 -24.18 -0.76
CA ASP A 296 -18.82 -24.36 -2.10
C ASP A 296 -19.85 -23.28 -2.47
N ASN A 297 -20.52 -22.69 -1.46
CA ASN A 297 -21.57 -21.67 -1.65
C ASN A 297 -21.03 -20.27 -1.31
N LEU A 298 -20.44 -19.61 -2.30
CA LEU A 298 -19.95 -18.22 -2.15
C LEU A 298 -20.98 -17.21 -2.65
N THR A 299 -21.01 -16.04 -2.01
CA THR A 299 -21.98 -14.98 -2.32
C THR A 299 -21.68 -14.21 -3.62
N LEU A 300 -20.42 -14.17 -4.04
CA LEU A 300 -19.99 -13.52 -5.28
C LEU A 300 -19.46 -14.58 -6.26
N PRO A 301 -19.80 -14.52 -7.54
CA PRO A 301 -19.29 -15.45 -8.55
C PRO A 301 -17.81 -15.16 -8.88
N PRO A 302 -17.06 -16.14 -9.44
CA PRO A 302 -15.63 -15.99 -9.77
C PRO A 302 -15.33 -14.92 -10.82
N ASP A 303 -16.33 -14.50 -11.61
CA ASP A 303 -16.26 -13.46 -12.64
C ASP A 303 -16.89 -12.13 -12.20
N TYR A 304 -17.08 -11.94 -10.89
CA TYR A 304 -17.69 -10.71 -10.38
C TYR A 304 -16.84 -9.46 -10.64
N PHE A 305 -15.52 -9.58 -10.53
CA PHE A 305 -14.56 -8.52 -10.86
C PHE A 305 -13.83 -8.82 -12.16
N ASP A 306 -13.58 -7.80 -12.96
CA ASP A 306 -12.82 -7.89 -14.21
C ASP A 306 -11.37 -7.47 -14.01
N LEU A 307 -11.11 -6.57 -13.04
CA LEU A 307 -9.79 -6.08 -12.67
C LEU A 307 -9.67 -6.02 -11.15
N ILE A 308 -8.58 -6.55 -10.63
CA ILE A 308 -8.21 -6.45 -9.21
C ILE A 308 -6.87 -5.71 -9.12
N ILE A 309 -6.85 -4.59 -8.44
CA ILE A 309 -5.64 -3.80 -8.14
C ILE A 309 -5.34 -3.99 -6.66
N VAL A 310 -4.14 -4.48 -6.33
CA VAL A 310 -3.71 -4.78 -4.97
C VAL A 310 -2.64 -3.79 -4.55
N ASP A 311 -2.96 -2.90 -3.63
CA ASP A 311 -1.98 -1.97 -3.05
C ASP A 311 -1.15 -2.68 -1.97
N GLU A 312 0.13 -2.33 -1.87
CA GLU A 312 1.14 -3.00 -1.04
C GLU A 312 1.05 -4.54 -1.18
N CYS A 313 1.01 -5.01 -2.44
CA CYS A 313 0.72 -6.39 -2.80
C CYS A 313 1.67 -7.41 -2.15
N HIS A 314 2.89 -7.00 -1.79
CA HIS A 314 3.85 -7.83 -1.06
C HIS A 314 3.32 -8.34 0.30
N ARG A 315 2.25 -7.72 0.85
CA ARG A 315 1.63 -8.12 2.13
C ARG A 315 0.39 -8.99 1.93
N SER A 316 -0.36 -8.77 0.85
CA SER A 316 -1.69 -9.38 0.63
C SER A 316 -1.63 -10.75 -0.06
N ILE A 317 -0.47 -11.14 -0.63
CA ILE A 317 -0.32 -12.40 -1.38
C ILE A 317 0.22 -13.55 -0.53
N TYR A 318 0.50 -13.33 0.75
CA TYR A 318 0.98 -14.37 1.65
C TYR A 318 -0.16 -15.25 2.17
N SER A 319 0.19 -16.52 2.40
CA SER A 319 -0.68 -17.52 3.02
C SER A 319 -2.01 -17.76 2.27
N ASP A 320 -3.01 -18.12 3.00
CA ASP A 320 -4.34 -18.48 2.52
C ASP A 320 -5.10 -17.35 1.80
N TRP A 321 -4.70 -16.07 1.96
CA TRP A 321 -5.31 -14.95 1.24
C TRP A 321 -5.11 -15.02 -0.27
N GLN A 322 -4.05 -15.67 -0.73
CA GLN A 322 -3.85 -15.96 -2.14
C GLN A 322 -5.03 -16.75 -2.75
N LYS A 323 -5.69 -17.62 -1.97
CA LYS A 323 -6.86 -18.38 -2.40
C LYS A 323 -8.03 -17.46 -2.77
N VAL A 324 -8.23 -16.36 -2.03
CA VAL A 324 -9.27 -15.37 -2.31
C VAL A 324 -9.00 -14.65 -3.63
N LEU A 325 -7.75 -14.29 -3.93
CA LEU A 325 -7.37 -13.65 -5.18
C LEU A 325 -7.49 -14.62 -6.37
N THR A 326 -7.07 -15.87 -6.19
CA THR A 326 -7.12 -16.90 -7.25
C THR A 326 -8.54 -17.40 -7.52
N TYR A 327 -9.46 -17.23 -6.57
CA TYR A 327 -10.88 -17.50 -6.79
C TYR A 327 -11.45 -16.66 -7.94
N PHE A 328 -11.10 -15.38 -8.02
CA PHE A 328 -11.51 -14.50 -9.11
C PHE A 328 -10.65 -14.71 -10.37
N ASN A 329 -10.60 -15.93 -10.87
CA ASN A 329 -9.71 -16.38 -11.96
C ASN A 329 -9.99 -15.74 -13.33
N LYS A 330 -11.11 -15.03 -13.49
CA LYS A 330 -11.45 -14.24 -14.68
C LYS A 330 -10.87 -12.84 -14.63
N ALA A 331 -10.63 -12.32 -13.43
CA ALA A 331 -10.08 -10.98 -13.26
C ALA A 331 -8.61 -10.89 -13.70
N ARG A 332 -8.23 -9.74 -14.24
CA ARG A 332 -6.83 -9.36 -14.37
C ARG A 332 -6.32 -8.81 -13.03
N LEU A 333 -5.08 -9.16 -12.67
CA LEU A 333 -4.48 -8.71 -11.41
C LEU A 333 -3.34 -7.73 -11.66
N VAL A 334 -3.35 -6.63 -10.93
CA VAL A 334 -2.28 -5.62 -10.91
C VAL A 334 -1.81 -5.43 -9.49
N GLY A 335 -0.55 -5.74 -9.23
CA GLY A 335 0.11 -5.43 -7.96
C GLY A 335 0.76 -4.06 -7.97
N LEU A 336 0.62 -3.31 -6.88
CA LEU A 336 1.34 -2.07 -6.62
C LEU A 336 2.21 -2.28 -5.38
N THR A 337 3.49 -1.96 -5.47
CA THR A 337 4.40 -2.02 -4.32
C THR A 337 5.57 -1.06 -4.50
N ALA A 338 6.15 -0.58 -3.40
CA ALA A 338 7.44 0.09 -3.42
C ALA A 338 8.59 -0.86 -3.08
N THR A 339 8.29 -2.01 -2.47
CA THR A 339 9.24 -2.97 -1.92
C THR A 339 8.88 -4.37 -2.41
N PRO A 340 9.24 -4.71 -3.67
CA PRO A 340 8.97 -6.04 -4.20
C PRO A 340 9.84 -7.08 -3.49
N ILE A 341 9.26 -8.25 -3.28
CA ILE A 341 9.98 -9.43 -2.79
C ILE A 341 9.85 -10.54 -3.83
N PRO A 342 10.76 -11.53 -3.87
CA PRO A 342 10.78 -12.58 -4.89
C PRO A 342 9.43 -13.30 -5.05
N GLU A 343 8.76 -13.61 -3.94
CA GLU A 343 7.45 -14.29 -3.95
C GLU A 343 6.37 -13.43 -4.59
N THR A 344 6.42 -12.11 -4.35
CA THR A 344 5.50 -11.17 -5.01
C THR A 344 5.69 -11.21 -6.52
N LEU A 345 6.94 -11.14 -6.97
CA LEU A 345 7.24 -11.17 -8.40
C LEU A 345 6.76 -12.47 -9.03
N SER A 346 7.07 -13.62 -8.40
CA SER A 346 6.63 -14.93 -8.85
C SER A 346 5.11 -15.06 -8.93
N PHE A 347 4.36 -14.55 -7.94
CA PHE A 347 2.89 -14.55 -7.98
C PHE A 347 2.32 -13.75 -9.16
N PHE A 348 2.99 -12.72 -9.60
CA PHE A 348 2.64 -11.92 -10.77
C PHE A 348 3.35 -12.40 -12.06
N ASP A 349 3.78 -13.67 -12.12
CA ASP A 349 4.42 -14.31 -13.28
C ASP A 349 5.69 -13.55 -13.75
N ASP A 350 6.43 -12.92 -12.82
CA ASP A 350 7.57 -12.04 -13.05
C ASP A 350 7.31 -10.91 -14.08
N ASN A 351 6.03 -10.58 -14.28
CA ASN A 351 5.61 -9.58 -15.23
C ASN A 351 5.67 -8.17 -14.61
N VAL A 352 6.88 -7.64 -14.46
CA VAL A 352 7.14 -6.29 -13.98
C VAL A 352 6.92 -5.30 -15.13
N VAL A 353 5.86 -4.50 -15.08
CA VAL A 353 5.52 -3.51 -16.11
C VAL A 353 6.05 -2.12 -15.81
N ALA A 354 6.46 -1.87 -14.57
CA ALA A 354 7.16 -0.65 -14.18
C ALA A 354 8.11 -0.97 -13.01
N ASN A 355 9.31 -0.39 -13.07
CA ASN A 355 10.29 -0.46 -12.00
C ASN A 355 10.88 0.94 -11.79
N TYR A 356 10.33 1.66 -10.82
CA TYR A 356 10.70 3.03 -10.52
C TYR A 356 11.23 3.11 -9.10
N SER A 357 12.56 3.14 -8.98
CA SER A 357 13.27 3.12 -7.70
C SER A 357 13.14 4.44 -6.93
N TYR A 358 13.53 4.41 -5.65
CA TYR A 358 13.64 5.62 -4.83
C TYR A 358 14.66 6.59 -5.43
N ASP A 359 15.82 6.11 -5.85
CA ASP A 359 16.89 6.95 -6.38
C ASP A 359 16.45 7.66 -7.68
N GLN A 360 15.77 6.93 -8.56
CA GLN A 360 15.18 7.53 -9.76
C GLN A 360 14.12 8.59 -9.41
N SER A 361 13.34 8.36 -8.34
CA SER A 361 12.36 9.33 -7.89
C SER A 361 12.97 10.61 -7.31
N VAL A 362 14.18 10.52 -6.78
CA VAL A 362 14.97 11.69 -6.35
C VAL A 362 15.51 12.45 -7.55
N LEU A 363 16.04 11.74 -8.54
CA LEU A 363 16.51 12.36 -9.78
C LEU A 363 15.40 13.10 -10.56
N ASP A 364 14.19 12.54 -10.53
CA ASP A 364 13.00 13.13 -11.16
C ASP A 364 12.29 14.19 -10.29
N ASP A 365 12.87 14.61 -9.16
CA ASP A 365 12.33 15.61 -8.24
C ASP A 365 10.94 15.24 -7.64
N VAL A 366 10.65 13.94 -7.62
CA VAL A 366 9.41 13.38 -7.03
C VAL A 366 9.55 13.19 -5.55
N ASN A 367 10.75 12.82 -5.09
CA ASN A 367 11.13 12.66 -3.69
C ASN A 367 12.37 13.49 -3.38
N VAL A 368 12.59 13.81 -2.11
CA VAL A 368 13.83 14.43 -1.65
C VAL A 368 14.83 13.37 -1.17
N PRO A 369 16.14 13.57 -1.34
CA PRO A 369 17.17 12.70 -0.80
C PRO A 369 17.22 12.75 0.71
N TYR A 370 17.95 11.83 1.33
CA TYR A 370 18.18 11.82 2.78
C TYR A 370 19.67 11.83 3.10
N ARG A 371 19.98 12.22 4.33
CA ARG A 371 21.31 12.06 4.92
C ARG A 371 21.20 11.37 6.25
N VAL A 372 22.14 10.48 6.55
CA VAL A 372 22.22 9.80 7.83
C VAL A 372 23.12 10.57 8.79
N TYR A 373 22.59 10.87 9.96
CA TYR A 373 23.30 11.47 11.07
C TYR A 373 23.29 10.49 12.24
N ARG A 374 24.45 10.03 12.67
CA ARG A 374 24.58 9.04 13.74
C ARG A 374 24.81 9.72 15.08
N ILE A 375 24.16 9.20 16.10
CA ILE A 375 24.39 9.56 17.50
C ILE A 375 24.58 8.26 18.27
N GLU A 376 25.82 7.81 18.38
CA GLU A 376 26.18 6.56 19.00
C GLU A 376 26.52 6.77 20.47
N THR A 377 25.97 5.92 21.34
CA THR A 377 26.25 5.94 22.75
C THR A 377 26.99 4.66 23.20
N GLU A 378 27.68 4.70 24.31
CA GLU A 378 28.38 3.54 24.87
C GLU A 378 27.44 2.34 25.03
N LYS A 379 26.22 2.58 25.51
CA LYS A 379 25.22 1.52 25.74
C LYS A 379 24.62 0.95 24.46
N THR A 380 24.50 1.77 23.42
CA THR A 380 24.01 1.29 22.11
C THR A 380 25.03 0.44 21.38
N GLU A 381 26.34 0.63 21.63
CA GLU A 381 27.40 -0.14 20.99
C GLU A 381 27.84 -1.37 21.77
N GLN A 382 27.99 -1.23 23.10
CA GLN A 382 28.61 -2.26 23.92
C GLN A 382 27.63 -2.97 24.87
N GLY A 383 26.39 -2.44 25.02
CA GLY A 383 25.51 -2.84 26.10
C GLY A 383 26.00 -2.26 27.44
N GLY A 384 25.77 -2.95 28.53
CA GLY A 384 26.16 -2.42 29.83
C GLY A 384 26.01 -3.43 30.96
N THR A 385 26.40 -3.00 32.15
CA THR A 385 26.31 -3.80 33.37
C THR A 385 25.42 -3.09 34.37
N ILE A 386 24.41 -3.78 34.89
CA ILE A 386 23.55 -3.35 35.98
C ILE A 386 24.23 -3.79 37.26
N ALA A 387 24.72 -2.83 38.02
CA ALA A 387 25.41 -3.15 39.30
C ALA A 387 24.41 -3.66 40.36
N GLU A 388 24.89 -4.47 41.28
CA GLU A 388 24.14 -4.84 42.48
C GLU A 388 23.73 -3.56 43.25
N GLY A 389 22.51 -3.54 43.78
CA GLY A 389 21.94 -2.38 44.45
C GLY A 389 21.25 -1.36 43.53
N THR A 390 21.31 -1.53 42.20
CA THR A 390 20.64 -0.64 41.27
C THR A 390 19.12 -0.82 41.33
N THR A 391 18.38 0.28 41.41
CA THR A 391 16.92 0.26 41.37
C THR A 391 16.44 -0.02 39.93
N ILE A 392 15.56 -1.03 39.78
CA ILE A 392 14.95 -1.45 38.52
C ILE A 392 13.45 -1.32 38.66
N ILE A 393 12.82 -0.57 37.76
CA ILE A 393 11.36 -0.52 37.61
C ILE A 393 10.97 -1.52 36.53
N SER A 394 10.41 -2.66 36.94
CA SER A 394 9.89 -3.67 36.02
C SER A 394 8.45 -3.35 35.69
N GLN A 395 8.14 -3.13 34.42
CA GLN A 395 6.78 -2.89 33.95
C GLN A 395 6.29 -4.07 33.11
N SER A 396 5.14 -4.62 33.50
CA SER A 396 4.50 -5.73 32.79
C SER A 396 4.02 -5.27 31.41
N ARG A 397 4.34 -6.03 30.36
CA ARG A 397 3.82 -5.79 29.00
C ARG A 397 2.34 -6.15 28.86
N LYS A 398 1.76 -6.88 29.82
CA LYS A 398 0.39 -7.33 29.75
C LYS A 398 -0.62 -6.27 30.20
N ASP A 399 -0.35 -5.61 31.31
CA ASP A 399 -1.29 -4.71 32.00
C ASP A 399 -0.66 -3.37 32.40
N GLY A 400 0.62 -3.15 32.06
CA GLY A 400 1.35 -1.93 32.40
C GLY A 400 1.68 -1.76 33.88
N SER A 401 1.39 -2.76 34.73
CA SER A 401 1.68 -2.70 36.17
C SER A 401 3.19 -2.53 36.41
N LYS A 402 3.55 -1.62 37.33
CA LYS A 402 4.94 -1.32 37.68
C LYS A 402 5.30 -1.97 39.00
N LYS A 403 6.47 -2.59 39.04
CA LYS A 403 7.04 -3.18 40.27
C LYS A 403 8.47 -2.68 40.41
N GLU A 404 8.77 -2.00 41.51
CA GLU A 404 10.11 -1.58 41.85
C GLU A 404 10.88 -2.73 42.51
N GLN A 405 12.10 -2.95 42.05
CA GLN A 405 12.99 -3.99 42.54
C GLN A 405 14.41 -3.46 42.60
N VAL A 406 15.22 -4.03 43.51
CA VAL A 406 16.64 -3.73 43.56
C VAL A 406 17.41 -4.91 43.00
N ALA A 407 18.40 -4.64 42.14
CA ALA A 407 19.25 -5.68 41.58
C ALA A 407 20.03 -6.38 42.74
N ILE A 408 19.77 -7.68 42.90
CA ILE A 408 20.41 -8.49 43.98
C ILE A 408 21.78 -9.01 43.53
N VAL A 409 22.03 -9.04 42.21
CA VAL A 409 23.27 -9.52 41.59
C VAL A 409 23.61 -8.62 40.39
N GLU A 410 24.89 -8.40 40.19
CA GLU A 410 25.40 -7.75 39.01
C GLU A 410 24.99 -8.52 37.73
N ARG A 411 24.47 -7.83 36.74
CA ARG A 411 24.02 -8.42 35.45
C ARG A 411 24.49 -7.60 34.27
N THR A 412 25.16 -8.24 33.32
CA THR A 412 25.50 -7.64 32.04
C THR A 412 24.34 -7.83 31.04
N PHE A 413 24.02 -6.81 30.25
CA PHE A 413 23.07 -6.88 29.16
C PHE A 413 23.74 -6.53 27.82
N LYS A 414 23.24 -7.16 26.74
CA LYS A 414 23.75 -6.93 25.39
C LYS A 414 23.04 -5.74 24.75
N LYS A 415 23.67 -5.12 23.73
CA LYS A 415 23.04 -4.07 22.93
C LYS A 415 21.66 -4.47 22.37
N SER A 416 21.45 -5.73 22.01
CA SER A 416 20.16 -6.24 21.54
C SER A 416 19.03 -6.28 22.58
N GLU A 417 19.35 -6.11 23.88
CA GLU A 417 18.38 -6.00 24.97
C GLU A 417 17.97 -4.55 25.24
N LEU A 418 18.82 -3.57 24.83
CA LEU A 418 18.55 -2.14 25.00
C LEU A 418 17.32 -1.76 24.17
N ASN A 419 16.47 -0.91 24.74
CA ASN A 419 15.20 -0.45 24.20
C ASN A 419 14.15 -1.56 23.96
N ARG A 420 14.50 -2.86 24.04
CA ARG A 420 13.56 -4.00 23.95
C ARG A 420 13.08 -4.48 25.31
N SER A 421 13.99 -4.83 26.17
CA SER A 421 13.72 -5.33 27.53
C SER A 421 14.31 -4.42 28.61
N ILE A 422 15.22 -3.54 28.26
CA ILE A 422 15.89 -2.58 29.12
C ILE A 422 15.76 -1.20 28.54
N ILE A 423 15.23 -0.24 29.31
CA ILE A 423 15.16 1.18 28.98
C ILE A 423 16.12 1.93 29.91
N ILE A 424 16.92 2.82 29.34
CA ILE A 424 17.85 3.69 30.06
C ILE A 424 17.51 5.13 29.71
N ASP A 425 16.96 5.85 30.67
CA ASP A 425 16.52 7.23 30.48
C ASP A 425 17.64 8.16 30.01
N ASP A 426 18.83 7.97 30.57
CA ASP A 426 19.98 8.82 30.21
C ASP A 426 20.42 8.60 28.76
N GLN A 427 20.28 7.38 28.23
CA GLN A 427 20.53 7.11 26.81
C GLN A 427 19.56 7.90 25.91
N ILE A 428 18.27 7.84 26.20
CA ILE A 428 17.25 8.60 25.47
C ILE A 428 17.53 10.10 25.58
N ARG A 429 17.84 10.58 26.81
CA ARG A 429 18.15 11.96 27.09
C ARG A 429 19.36 12.45 26.30
N LYS A 430 20.47 11.72 26.32
CA LYS A 430 21.70 12.07 25.61
C LYS A 430 21.49 12.19 24.10
N VAL A 431 20.74 11.28 23.50
CA VAL A 431 20.43 11.34 22.08
C VAL A 431 19.58 12.57 21.76
N LEU A 432 18.56 12.86 22.57
CA LEU A 432 17.68 14.02 22.36
C LEU A 432 18.38 15.35 22.64
N GLU A 433 19.25 15.43 23.65
CA GLU A 433 20.10 16.60 23.93
C GLU A 433 21.03 16.87 22.74
N GLN A 434 21.71 15.83 22.24
CA GLN A 434 22.60 15.96 21.07
C GLN A 434 21.83 16.39 19.83
N TYR A 435 20.64 15.83 19.58
CA TYR A 435 19.77 16.27 18.48
C TYR A 435 19.38 17.75 18.63
N ARG A 436 18.97 18.19 19.83
CA ARG A 436 18.65 19.59 20.11
C ARG A 436 19.83 20.52 19.81
N ASP A 437 21.01 20.14 20.24
CA ASP A 437 22.22 20.98 20.11
C ASP A 437 22.72 21.02 18.66
N ASP A 438 22.52 19.96 17.88
CA ASP A 438 23.02 19.82 16.51
C ASP A 438 22.00 20.27 15.44
N VAL A 439 20.71 20.37 15.75
CA VAL A 439 19.68 20.61 14.75
C VAL A 439 19.89 21.90 13.95
N TYR A 440 20.33 22.98 14.59
CA TYR A 440 20.60 24.27 13.95
C TYR A 440 22.09 24.58 13.75
N THR A 441 22.97 23.72 14.23
CA THR A 441 24.41 23.87 14.08
C THR A 441 24.99 22.98 13.01
N LYS A 442 24.41 21.79 12.80
CA LYS A 442 24.92 20.78 11.86
C LYS A 442 23.89 20.31 10.82
N LEU A 443 22.62 20.12 11.25
CA LEU A 443 21.60 19.59 10.34
C LEU A 443 21.00 20.69 9.45
N TYR A 444 20.56 21.79 10.03
CA TYR A 444 19.97 22.94 9.34
C TYR A 444 20.66 24.25 9.71
N PRO A 445 21.98 24.40 9.44
CA PRO A 445 22.76 25.58 9.84
C PRO A 445 22.30 26.87 9.16
N GLU A 446 21.57 26.76 8.05
CA GLU A 446 21.01 27.90 7.31
C GLU A 446 19.77 28.50 7.96
N ARG A 447 19.18 27.84 8.97
CA ARG A 447 17.95 28.27 9.65
C ARG A 447 18.27 29.05 10.92
N ALA A 448 17.51 30.11 11.16
CA ALA A 448 17.56 30.81 12.43
C ALA A 448 17.13 29.87 13.56
N PRO A 449 17.96 29.68 14.61
CA PRO A 449 17.63 28.79 15.73
C PRO A 449 16.34 29.24 16.44
N ASN A 450 15.33 28.38 16.39
CA ASN A 450 14.09 28.54 17.13
C ASN A 450 13.43 27.19 17.36
N PHE A 451 13.40 26.74 18.61
CA PHE A 451 12.82 25.45 18.97
C PHE A 451 11.30 25.42 18.90
N ASP A 452 10.59 26.55 18.86
CA ASP A 452 9.15 26.58 18.56
C ASP A 452 8.88 26.11 17.11
N TYR A 453 9.85 26.30 16.23
CA TYR A 453 9.81 25.89 14.84
C TYR A 453 10.81 24.79 14.54
N LEU A 454 11.08 23.93 15.53
CA LEU A 454 11.90 22.73 15.32
C LEU A 454 11.44 21.98 14.06
N PRO A 455 12.32 21.51 13.17
CA PRO A 455 11.93 20.67 12.04
C PRO A 455 11.01 19.54 12.50
N LYS A 456 9.92 19.28 11.76
CA LYS A 456 8.99 18.21 12.13
C LYS A 456 9.70 16.88 12.19
N THR A 457 9.66 16.27 13.36
CA THR A 457 10.44 15.09 13.72
C THR A 457 9.52 13.91 14.04
N LEU A 458 9.77 12.77 13.42
CA LEU A 458 9.10 11.50 13.75
C LEU A 458 10.10 10.57 14.41
N ILE A 459 9.80 10.14 15.63
CA ILE A 459 10.65 9.24 16.42
C ILE A 459 10.03 7.83 16.41
N PHE A 460 10.83 6.84 16.04
CA PHE A 460 10.43 5.44 16.04
C PHE A 460 10.89 4.74 17.33
N ALA A 461 9.93 4.36 18.15
CA ALA A 461 10.14 3.60 19.38
C ALA A 461 9.91 2.10 19.16
N ILE A 462 10.40 1.25 20.06
CA ILE A 462 10.22 -0.21 20.00
C ILE A 462 8.87 -0.65 20.57
N SER A 463 8.36 0.05 21.57
CA SER A 463 7.17 -0.33 22.31
C SER A 463 6.40 0.90 22.79
N GLU A 464 5.15 0.70 23.20
CA GLU A 464 4.28 1.74 23.77
C GLU A 464 4.91 2.40 25.01
N LEU A 465 5.54 1.60 25.87
CA LEU A 465 6.22 2.08 27.06
C LEU A 465 7.44 2.93 26.72
N HIS A 466 8.24 2.46 25.78
CA HIS A 466 9.37 3.21 25.26
C HIS A 466 8.94 4.53 24.63
N ALA A 467 7.86 4.51 23.83
CA ALA A 467 7.31 5.71 23.23
C ALA A 467 6.86 6.73 24.29
N GLN A 468 6.18 6.26 25.33
CA GLN A 468 5.76 7.12 26.45
C GLN A 468 6.97 7.75 27.15
N ARG A 469 8.01 6.96 27.40
CA ARG A 469 9.21 7.47 28.06
C ARG A 469 9.97 8.49 27.22
N ILE A 470 10.05 8.26 25.89
CA ILE A 470 10.63 9.22 24.96
C ILE A 470 9.85 10.55 24.99
N VAL A 471 8.50 10.52 25.03
CA VAL A 471 7.68 11.73 25.12
C VAL A 471 7.99 12.53 26.38
N GLU A 472 8.08 11.86 27.54
CA GLU A 472 8.38 12.50 28.83
C GLU A 472 9.76 13.18 28.81
N ILE A 473 10.80 12.43 28.40
CA ILE A 473 12.17 12.95 28.34
C ILE A 473 12.31 14.05 27.27
N ALA A 474 11.64 13.92 26.12
CA ALA A 474 11.67 14.95 25.09
C ALA A 474 11.06 16.26 25.59
N LYS A 475 9.96 16.23 26.35
CA LYS A 475 9.39 17.44 26.99
C LYS A 475 10.41 18.10 27.93
N GLU A 476 11.09 17.32 28.75
CA GLU A 476 12.13 17.83 29.65
C GLU A 476 13.29 18.46 28.88
N VAL A 477 13.85 17.76 27.87
CA VAL A 477 15.00 18.21 27.07
C VAL A 477 14.71 19.50 26.32
N PHE A 478 13.49 19.64 25.76
CA PHE A 478 13.08 20.86 25.05
C PHE A 478 12.43 21.90 25.93
N GLY A 479 12.35 21.66 27.25
CA GLY A 479 11.78 22.61 28.23
C GLY A 479 10.29 22.89 27.99
N ARG A 480 9.50 21.86 27.60
CA ARG A 480 8.09 21.97 27.30
C ARG A 480 7.22 21.39 28.39
N THR A 481 6.23 22.14 28.82
CA THR A 481 5.24 21.69 29.82
C THR A 481 3.88 21.35 29.20
N ASP A 482 3.64 21.79 27.97
CA ASP A 482 2.41 21.54 27.24
C ASP A 482 2.44 20.18 26.53
N ASP A 483 1.24 19.64 26.29
CA ASP A 483 1.07 18.35 25.62
C ASP A 483 1.04 18.45 24.08
N LYS A 484 1.22 19.65 23.50
CA LYS A 484 1.12 19.83 22.06
C LYS A 484 2.42 19.57 21.33
N PHE A 485 3.54 20.06 21.90
CA PHE A 485 4.85 20.05 21.22
C PHE A 485 5.35 18.63 20.91
N VAL A 486 5.21 17.70 21.87
CA VAL A 486 5.59 16.28 21.73
C VAL A 486 4.40 15.42 22.09
N GLN A 487 3.99 14.54 21.17
CA GLN A 487 2.87 13.62 21.42
C GLN A 487 3.19 12.21 20.92
N LYS A 488 2.57 11.23 21.57
CA LYS A 488 2.58 9.84 21.16
C LYS A 488 1.46 9.60 20.15
N ILE A 489 1.78 8.97 19.01
CA ILE A 489 0.81 8.55 18.00
C ILE A 489 0.91 7.03 17.84
N THR A 490 0.03 6.30 18.48
CA THR A 490 -0.02 4.83 18.47
C THR A 490 -1.46 4.35 18.48
N TYR A 491 -1.70 3.06 18.24
CA TYR A 491 -3.04 2.47 18.24
C TYR A 491 -3.75 2.57 19.61
N SER A 492 -3.00 2.67 20.69
CA SER A 492 -3.54 2.79 22.05
C SER A 492 -4.10 4.17 22.40
N VAL A 493 -3.82 5.17 21.56
CA VAL A 493 -4.28 6.55 21.74
C VAL A 493 -5.48 6.78 20.83
N GLY A 494 -6.62 7.13 21.39
CA GLY A 494 -7.92 7.41 20.73
C GLY A 494 -7.90 7.73 19.22
N ASP A 495 -8.31 8.89 18.75
CA ASP A 495 -8.32 9.19 17.30
C ASP A 495 -6.91 9.48 16.75
N SER A 496 -6.18 8.41 16.40
CA SER A 496 -4.84 8.48 15.82
C SER A 496 -4.81 9.23 14.48
N ASN A 497 -5.88 9.17 13.68
CA ASN A 497 -5.99 9.87 12.40
C ASN A 497 -6.07 11.37 12.60
N GLU A 498 -6.76 11.83 13.62
CA GLU A 498 -6.82 13.24 13.98
C GLU A 498 -5.45 13.75 14.46
N LEU A 499 -4.74 12.99 15.29
CA LEU A 499 -3.37 13.34 15.70
C LEU A 499 -2.40 13.42 14.52
N ILE A 500 -2.50 12.52 13.55
CA ILE A 500 -1.70 12.58 12.32
C ILE A 500 -2.04 13.83 11.51
N ARG A 501 -3.32 14.20 11.42
CA ARG A 501 -3.77 15.42 10.75
C ARG A 501 -3.22 16.66 11.45
N GLN A 502 -3.27 16.70 12.79
CA GLN A 502 -2.68 17.77 13.60
C GLN A 502 -1.16 17.83 13.40
N PHE A 503 -0.44 16.69 13.48
CA PHE A 503 0.99 16.63 13.23
C PHE A 503 1.38 17.17 11.85
N ARG A 504 0.56 16.96 10.84
CA ARG A 504 0.77 17.51 9.49
C ARG A 504 0.60 19.00 9.42
N ASN A 505 -0.41 19.58 10.06
CA ASN A 505 -0.90 20.94 9.79
C ASN A 505 -0.62 21.94 10.92
N ASP A 506 -0.45 21.48 12.15
CA ASP A 506 -0.27 22.35 13.31
C ASP A 506 1.19 22.79 13.44
N VAL A 507 1.40 24.09 13.67
CA VAL A 507 2.74 24.69 13.90
C VAL A 507 3.32 24.25 15.24
N ASP A 508 2.49 24.08 16.27
CA ASP A 508 2.96 23.78 17.63
C ASP A 508 3.34 22.31 17.83
N PHE A 509 2.77 21.39 17.02
CA PHE A 509 3.06 19.97 17.10
C PHE A 509 4.34 19.63 16.33
N ARG A 510 5.49 19.53 17.03
CA ARG A 510 6.82 19.37 16.39
C ARG A 510 7.37 17.97 16.38
N ILE A 511 7.14 17.19 17.43
CA ILE A 511 7.70 15.84 17.59
C ILE A 511 6.58 14.82 17.78
N ALA A 512 6.47 13.86 16.86
CA ALA A 512 5.60 12.71 16.99
C ALA A 512 6.43 11.48 17.38
N VAL A 513 5.97 10.71 18.36
CA VAL A 513 6.62 9.45 18.77
C VAL A 513 5.67 8.29 18.44
N THR A 514 6.15 7.31 17.68
CA THR A 514 5.33 6.18 17.23
C THR A 514 6.06 4.85 17.39
N VAL A 515 5.31 3.76 17.39
CA VAL A 515 5.89 2.40 17.30
C VAL A 515 5.80 1.90 15.85
N THR A 516 4.62 1.71 15.31
CA THR A 516 4.40 1.19 13.95
C THR A 516 3.30 1.91 13.17
N LEU A 517 2.38 2.60 13.85
CA LEU A 517 1.17 3.16 13.22
C LEU A 517 1.47 4.12 12.08
N VAL A 518 2.39 5.05 12.31
CA VAL A 518 2.77 6.06 11.30
C VAL A 518 3.73 5.50 10.24
N ALA A 519 4.21 4.26 10.42
CA ALA A 519 5.07 3.61 9.44
C ALA A 519 4.32 3.24 8.15
N THR A 520 2.98 3.14 8.16
CA THR A 520 2.18 2.74 7.00
C THR A 520 1.08 3.75 6.68
N GLY A 521 0.94 4.13 5.41
CA GLY A 521 -0.25 4.80 4.86
C GLY A 521 -0.44 6.29 5.14
N THR A 522 0.39 6.95 5.93
CA THR A 522 0.22 8.37 6.27
C THR A 522 1.08 9.29 5.40
N ASP A 523 0.51 10.38 4.89
CA ASP A 523 1.23 11.39 4.10
C ASP A 523 1.45 12.65 4.96
N VAL A 524 2.65 12.79 5.54
CA VAL A 524 3.08 13.98 6.30
C VAL A 524 4.22 14.65 5.53
N ARG A 525 3.87 15.50 4.57
CA ARG A 525 4.85 16.14 3.68
C ARG A 525 5.87 17.04 4.39
N PRO A 526 5.48 17.83 5.44
CA PRO A 526 6.43 18.68 6.16
C PRO A 526 7.36 17.93 7.12
N LEU A 527 7.40 16.60 7.08
CA LEU A 527 8.28 15.79 7.91
C LEU A 527 9.73 15.88 7.40
N GLU A 528 10.64 16.30 8.25
CA GLU A 528 12.02 16.64 7.89
C GLU A 528 13.07 15.80 8.62
N VAL A 529 12.72 15.18 9.74
CA VAL A 529 13.63 14.35 10.54
C VAL A 529 12.95 13.05 10.95
N LEU A 530 13.64 11.94 10.72
CA LEU A 530 13.30 10.61 11.22
C LEU A 530 14.35 10.19 12.25
N LEU A 531 13.95 9.95 13.50
CA LEU A 531 14.86 9.51 14.55
C LEU A 531 14.54 8.06 14.95
N PHE A 532 15.52 7.18 14.86
CA PHE A 532 15.37 5.76 15.16
C PHE A 532 15.96 5.39 16.51
N PHE A 533 15.08 5.00 17.44
CA PHE A 533 15.42 4.25 18.66
C PHE A 533 15.09 2.76 18.50
N ASN A 534 14.66 2.34 17.32
CA ASN A 534 14.30 0.98 17.00
C ASN A 534 15.23 0.44 15.90
N ASP A 535 15.96 -0.62 16.20
CA ASP A 535 16.75 -1.35 15.20
C ASP A 535 15.83 -2.26 14.40
N VAL A 536 15.44 -1.80 13.22
CA VAL A 536 14.49 -2.46 12.33
C VAL A 536 15.24 -3.39 11.38
N HIS A 537 15.07 -4.71 11.55
CA HIS A 537 15.71 -5.72 10.69
C HIS A 537 14.91 -6.06 9.43
N SER A 538 13.61 -5.80 9.40
CA SER A 538 12.80 -5.99 8.18
C SER A 538 13.11 -4.89 7.17
N ASP A 539 13.66 -5.25 6.00
CA ASP A 539 13.94 -4.28 4.94
C ASP A 539 12.68 -3.57 4.48
N THR A 540 11.60 -4.31 4.24
CA THR A 540 10.31 -3.73 3.84
C THR A 540 9.81 -2.67 4.83
N LEU A 541 9.86 -2.97 6.14
CA LEU A 541 9.43 -2.04 7.18
C LEU A 541 10.35 -0.81 7.24
N TYR A 542 11.65 -1.03 7.16
CA TYR A 542 12.65 0.05 7.15
C TYR A 542 12.42 1.00 5.96
N GLN A 543 12.24 0.47 4.75
CA GLN A 543 11.96 1.28 3.55
C GLN A 543 10.63 2.05 3.68
N GLN A 544 9.61 1.46 4.27
CA GLN A 544 8.35 2.15 4.55
C GLN A 544 8.53 3.30 5.55
N MET A 545 9.30 3.08 6.62
CA MET A 545 9.63 4.12 7.62
C MET A 545 10.44 5.25 6.98
N LYS A 546 11.50 4.91 6.25
CA LYS A 546 12.34 5.86 5.50
C LYS A 546 11.51 6.69 4.52
N GLY A 547 10.62 6.03 3.80
CA GLY A 547 9.72 6.67 2.83
C GLY A 547 8.76 7.71 3.43
N ARG A 548 8.68 7.87 4.76
CA ARG A 548 7.87 8.95 5.38
C ARG A 548 8.53 10.31 5.24
N GLY A 549 9.85 10.37 5.27
CA GLY A 549 10.62 11.61 5.14
C GLY A 549 10.75 12.11 3.71
N CYS A 550 10.65 11.23 2.72
CA CYS A 550 11.04 11.52 1.33
C CYS A 550 10.13 12.48 0.55
N ARG A 551 8.96 12.84 1.07
CA ARG A 551 7.97 13.65 0.34
C ARG A 551 8.45 15.07 0.05
N THR A 552 8.28 15.51 -1.21
CA THR A 552 8.43 16.92 -1.56
C THR A 552 7.26 17.74 -1.00
N ILE A 553 7.53 19.00 -0.70
CA ILE A 553 6.53 19.98 -0.26
C ILE A 553 6.88 21.34 -0.85
N HIS A 554 5.86 22.09 -1.29
CA HIS A 554 6.09 23.44 -1.76
C HIS A 554 6.61 24.34 -0.63
N PRO A 555 7.59 25.21 -0.85
CA PRO A 555 8.18 26.06 0.20
C PRO A 555 7.16 26.85 1.01
N THR A 556 6.16 27.44 0.37
CA THR A 556 5.09 28.19 1.09
C THR A 556 4.24 27.31 2.01
N GLN A 557 4.02 26.04 1.63
CA GLN A 557 3.30 25.08 2.49
C GLN A 557 4.17 24.62 3.66
N LEU A 558 5.48 24.46 3.44
CA LEU A 558 6.42 24.15 4.52
C LEU A 558 6.49 25.30 5.52
N GLN A 559 6.65 26.55 5.04
CA GLN A 559 6.71 27.76 5.86
C GLN A 559 5.43 27.97 6.66
N ALA A 560 4.29 27.57 6.15
CA ALA A 560 3.02 27.65 6.89
C ALA A 560 3.02 26.81 8.18
N VAL A 561 3.82 25.75 8.25
CA VAL A 561 3.92 24.85 9.42
C VAL A 561 5.31 24.87 10.07
N THR A 562 6.35 25.31 9.37
CA THR A 562 7.71 25.49 9.88
C THR A 562 8.24 26.84 9.41
N PRO A 563 7.88 27.93 10.10
CA PRO A 563 8.11 29.32 9.62
C PRO A 563 9.57 29.70 9.37
N ASN A 564 10.53 29.05 10.05
CA ASN A 564 11.97 29.29 9.84
C ASN A 564 12.59 28.41 8.73
N ALA A 565 11.79 27.58 8.05
CA ALA A 565 12.24 26.78 6.93
C ALA A 565 12.24 27.61 5.64
N ILE A 566 13.22 27.38 4.75
CA ILE A 566 13.29 27.98 3.41
C ILE A 566 12.66 27.02 2.40
N SER A 567 13.18 25.80 2.34
CA SER A 567 12.75 24.71 1.48
C SER A 567 12.98 23.37 2.17
N LYS A 568 12.49 22.29 1.58
CA LYS A 568 12.81 20.92 1.98
C LYS A 568 13.53 20.24 0.81
N ASP A 569 14.84 20.38 0.77
CA ASP A 569 15.69 19.82 -0.29
C ASP A 569 16.21 18.43 0.07
N LEU A 570 16.14 18.08 1.36
CA LEU A 570 16.49 16.77 1.91
C LEU A 570 15.77 16.54 3.24
N PHE A 571 15.87 15.32 3.77
CA PHE A 571 15.50 15.03 5.15
C PHE A 571 16.63 14.27 5.85
N TYR A 572 16.60 14.27 7.18
CA TYR A 572 17.62 13.57 7.98
C TYR A 572 17.07 12.30 8.61
N ILE A 573 17.90 11.26 8.56
CA ILE A 573 17.72 10.05 9.37
C ILE A 573 18.73 10.16 10.53
N ILE A 574 18.23 10.30 11.75
CA ILE A 574 19.06 10.24 12.95
C ILE A 574 19.05 8.79 13.43
N ASP A 575 20.21 8.17 13.36
CA ASP A 575 20.41 6.78 13.76
C ASP A 575 21.04 6.73 15.16
N ALA A 576 20.25 6.33 16.16
CA ALA A 576 20.69 6.21 17.54
C ALA A 576 20.98 4.76 17.96
N VAL A 577 20.81 3.77 17.07
CA VAL A 577 20.86 2.32 17.41
C VAL A 577 21.58 1.46 16.38
N GLY A 578 22.16 2.07 15.33
CA GLY A 578 22.82 1.36 14.23
C GLY A 578 21.85 0.76 13.21
N VAL A 579 20.61 1.30 13.13
CA VAL A 579 19.58 0.80 12.20
C VAL A 579 20.00 0.88 10.74
N THR A 580 20.84 1.84 10.37
CA THR A 580 21.32 2.02 9.00
C THR A 580 22.41 1.03 8.60
N GLU A 581 23.11 0.43 9.56
CA GLU A 581 24.18 -0.58 9.35
C GLU A 581 23.74 -2.01 9.61
N SER A 582 22.63 -2.20 10.35
CA SER A 582 22.15 -3.54 10.67
C SER A 582 21.72 -4.29 9.42
N GLU A 583 22.07 -5.59 9.35
CA GLU A 583 21.61 -6.45 8.27
C GLU A 583 20.09 -6.45 8.15
N LYS A 584 19.60 -6.19 6.95
CA LYS A 584 18.18 -6.21 6.64
C LYS A 584 17.81 -7.57 6.06
N TYR A 585 16.81 -8.20 6.67
CA TYR A 585 16.28 -9.45 6.18
C TYR A 585 15.04 -9.18 5.33
N LEU A 586 15.03 -9.73 4.13
CA LEU A 586 13.78 -9.99 3.44
C LEU A 586 13.04 -11.08 4.24
N PRO A 587 11.68 -11.08 4.28
CA PRO A 587 10.95 -12.18 4.88
C PRO A 587 11.50 -13.51 4.33
N PRO A 588 11.64 -14.55 5.16
CA PRO A 588 12.21 -15.81 4.71
C PRO A 588 11.46 -16.32 3.48
N VAL A 589 12.22 -16.61 2.41
CA VAL A 589 11.71 -17.22 1.19
C VAL A 589 11.19 -18.61 1.56
N GLY A 590 9.90 -18.81 1.40
CA GLY A 590 9.32 -20.15 1.52
C GLY A 590 9.92 -21.05 0.43
N GLY A 591 10.93 -21.83 0.79
CA GLY A 591 11.55 -22.78 -0.13
C GLY A 591 10.53 -23.83 -0.55
N ASN A 592 10.38 -24.02 -1.86
CA ASN A 592 9.78 -25.20 -2.51
C ASN A 592 8.50 -25.77 -1.88
N GLY A 593 7.41 -25.00 -1.83
CA GLY A 593 6.07 -25.57 -1.55
C GLY A 593 5.86 -26.07 -0.12
N GLU A 594 6.82 -25.91 0.78
CA GLU A 594 6.63 -26.10 2.20
C GLU A 594 5.92 -24.85 2.78
N LYS A 595 4.81 -25.09 3.45
CA LYS A 595 4.05 -24.07 4.17
C LYS A 595 5.01 -23.31 5.07
N PRO A 596 4.93 -21.95 5.17
CA PRO A 596 5.68 -21.23 6.18
C PRO A 596 5.42 -21.89 7.53
N GLU A 597 6.49 -22.22 8.25
CA GLU A 597 6.39 -22.94 9.53
C GLU A 597 5.38 -22.21 10.42
N PHE A 598 4.27 -22.87 10.70
CA PHE A 598 3.27 -22.40 11.63
C PHE A 598 3.95 -22.21 12.98
N ASN A 599 4.12 -20.98 13.42
CA ASN A 599 4.80 -20.64 14.67
C ASN A 599 3.84 -19.94 15.64
N PRO A 600 2.85 -20.66 16.21
CA PRO A 600 1.84 -20.11 17.10
C PRO A 600 2.46 -19.55 18.39
N THR A 601 1.80 -18.56 18.99
CA THR A 601 2.16 -18.10 20.33
C THR A 601 1.90 -19.19 21.37
N ILE A 602 2.52 -19.07 22.56
CA ILE A 602 2.26 -20.02 23.65
C ILE A 602 0.78 -20.01 24.05
N GLU A 603 0.15 -18.84 24.04
CA GLU A 603 -1.27 -18.66 24.36
C GLU A 603 -2.17 -19.42 23.36
N GLN A 604 -1.87 -19.31 22.08
CA GLN A 604 -2.54 -20.00 20.98
C GLN A 604 -2.32 -21.52 21.01
N LEU A 605 -1.11 -21.97 21.35
CA LEU A 605 -0.85 -23.39 21.57
C LEU A 605 -1.70 -23.92 22.72
N PHE A 606 -1.75 -23.19 23.84
CA PHE A 606 -2.60 -23.59 24.97
C PHE A 606 -4.08 -23.65 24.59
N GLU A 607 -4.58 -22.70 23.81
CA GLU A 607 -5.97 -22.68 23.36
C GLU A 607 -6.30 -23.90 22.48
N LYS A 608 -5.51 -24.13 21.44
CA LYS A 608 -5.72 -25.26 20.52
C LYS A 608 -5.58 -26.61 21.19
N MET A 609 -4.56 -26.75 22.04
CA MET A 609 -4.31 -28.01 22.73
C MET A 609 -5.37 -28.28 23.82
N ALA A 610 -5.92 -27.25 24.46
CA ALA A 610 -7.03 -27.38 25.39
C ALA A 610 -8.33 -27.86 24.70
N LEU A 611 -8.49 -27.62 23.40
CA LEU A 611 -9.60 -28.12 22.57
C LEU A 611 -9.35 -29.56 22.04
N GLY A 612 -8.26 -30.21 22.46
CA GLY A 612 -7.94 -31.58 22.07
C GLY A 612 -7.04 -31.71 20.82
N HIS A 613 -6.58 -30.61 20.23
CA HIS A 613 -5.62 -30.64 19.12
C HIS A 613 -4.20 -30.85 19.62
N LEU A 614 -3.73 -32.10 19.61
CA LEU A 614 -2.44 -32.53 20.18
C LEU A 614 -1.53 -33.23 19.14
N PRO A 615 -1.32 -32.69 17.92
CA PRO A 615 -0.37 -33.25 16.97
C PRO A 615 1.08 -33.12 17.50
N ASP A 616 1.97 -33.97 17.02
CA ASP A 616 3.39 -34.00 17.44
C ASP A 616 4.06 -32.63 17.29
N ASP A 617 3.75 -31.91 16.22
CA ASP A 617 4.31 -30.58 15.94
C ASP A 617 3.93 -29.57 17.02
N TYR A 618 2.67 -29.58 17.50
CA TYR A 618 2.24 -28.67 18.56
C TYR A 618 2.86 -29.01 19.92
N LEU A 619 2.98 -30.30 20.22
CA LEU A 619 3.71 -30.77 21.40
C LEU A 619 5.16 -30.34 21.37
N TYR A 620 5.83 -30.55 20.22
CA TYR A 620 7.22 -30.11 19.99
C TYR A 620 7.39 -28.59 20.15
N MET A 621 6.52 -27.81 19.48
CA MET A 621 6.55 -26.34 19.54
C MET A 621 6.34 -25.83 20.97
N LEU A 622 5.33 -26.34 21.68
CA LEU A 622 5.08 -25.96 23.05
C LEU A 622 6.27 -26.26 23.96
N ALA A 623 6.79 -27.49 23.88
CA ALA A 623 7.95 -27.90 24.69
C ALA A 623 9.18 -27.01 24.42
N THR A 624 9.48 -26.75 23.16
CA THR A 624 10.59 -25.88 22.77
C THR A 624 10.41 -24.46 23.30
N LYS A 625 9.20 -23.87 23.15
CA LYS A 625 8.91 -22.53 23.64
C LYS A 625 8.97 -22.45 25.16
N LEU A 626 8.44 -23.44 25.90
CA LEU A 626 8.48 -23.46 27.34
C LEU A 626 9.89 -23.68 27.88
N SER A 627 10.71 -24.47 27.23
CA SER A 627 12.16 -24.56 27.55
C SER A 627 12.85 -23.21 27.40
N CYS A 628 12.57 -22.45 26.32
CA CYS A 628 13.09 -21.10 26.14
C CYS A 628 12.61 -20.13 27.22
N VAL A 629 11.34 -20.20 27.62
CA VAL A 629 10.79 -19.40 28.72
C VAL A 629 11.47 -19.73 30.02
N GLY A 630 11.62 -21.03 30.36
CA GLY A 630 12.29 -21.49 31.57
C GLY A 630 13.75 -21.02 31.67
N ASN A 631 14.48 -20.94 30.54
CA ASN A 631 15.85 -20.47 30.48
C ASN A 631 15.99 -18.94 30.62
N ARG A 632 14.94 -18.17 30.26
CA ARG A 632 14.97 -16.69 30.22
C ARG A 632 14.24 -16.03 31.40
N ALA A 633 13.37 -16.77 32.06
CA ALA A 633 12.54 -16.27 33.15
C ALA A 633 13.37 -15.86 34.36
N GLN A 634 12.86 -14.90 35.15
CA GLN A 634 13.51 -14.50 36.38
C GLN A 634 13.33 -15.58 37.45
N PRO A 635 14.32 -15.75 38.35
CA PRO A 635 14.23 -16.74 39.42
C PRO A 635 12.97 -16.59 40.31
N GLU A 636 12.53 -15.35 40.52
CA GLU A 636 11.33 -15.03 41.30
C GLU A 636 10.07 -15.52 40.62
N ASP A 637 9.94 -15.28 39.34
CA ASP A 637 8.79 -15.73 38.51
C ASP A 637 8.71 -17.26 38.46
N LEU A 638 9.86 -17.91 38.32
CA LEU A 638 9.95 -19.38 38.36
C LEU A 638 9.58 -19.93 39.75
N LYS A 639 9.96 -19.25 40.83
CA LYS A 639 9.53 -19.62 42.18
C LYS A 639 8.04 -19.47 42.40
N GLU A 640 7.43 -18.40 41.86
CA GLU A 640 5.97 -18.21 41.91
C GLU A 640 5.25 -19.29 41.09
N LEU A 641 5.73 -19.55 39.86
CA LEU A 641 5.17 -20.59 39.01
C LEU A 641 5.29 -21.97 39.65
N TYR A 642 6.44 -22.28 40.31
CA TYR A 642 6.67 -23.56 40.96
C TYR A 642 5.67 -23.86 42.12
N LYS A 643 5.14 -22.80 42.77
CA LYS A 643 4.07 -22.94 43.77
C LYS A 643 2.76 -23.40 43.19
N ILE A 644 2.51 -23.05 41.93
CA ILE A 644 1.26 -23.36 41.22
C ILE A 644 1.42 -24.63 40.38
N PHE A 645 2.61 -24.81 39.80
CA PHE A 645 2.95 -25.95 38.96
C PHE A 645 4.33 -26.46 39.38
N PRO A 646 4.41 -27.53 40.18
CA PRO A 646 5.63 -27.96 40.87
C PRO A 646 6.59 -28.75 39.96
N ILE A 647 6.57 -28.53 38.67
CA ILE A 647 7.47 -29.09 37.68
C ILE A 647 8.19 -27.92 36.98
N SER A 648 9.53 -27.99 36.85
CA SER A 648 10.23 -26.95 36.09
C SER A 648 9.83 -27.00 34.62
N LEU A 649 9.69 -25.82 33.97
CA LEU A 649 9.34 -25.74 32.56
C LEU A 649 10.36 -26.49 31.67
N ILE A 650 11.62 -26.51 32.08
CA ILE A 650 12.69 -27.18 31.36
C ILE A 650 12.55 -28.70 31.47
N ASP A 651 12.24 -29.22 32.69
CA ASP A 651 12.08 -30.66 32.91
C ASP A 651 10.80 -31.18 32.28
N TRP A 652 9.70 -30.39 32.32
CA TRP A 652 8.48 -30.69 31.62
C TRP A 652 8.70 -30.76 30.11
N ALA A 653 9.36 -29.76 29.52
CA ALA A 653 9.68 -29.72 28.10
C ALA A 653 10.56 -30.90 27.69
N ARG A 654 11.58 -31.24 28.50
CA ARG A 654 12.43 -32.40 28.27
C ARG A 654 11.64 -33.72 28.25
N GLY A 655 10.73 -33.91 29.19
CA GLY A 655 9.87 -35.10 29.25
C GLY A 655 9.00 -35.25 27.97
N VAL A 656 8.40 -34.15 27.51
CA VAL A 656 7.61 -34.15 26.25
C VAL A 656 8.50 -34.47 25.05
N LEU A 657 9.66 -33.80 24.91
CA LEU A 657 10.56 -34.03 23.77
C LEU A 657 11.11 -35.47 23.74
N GLN A 658 11.50 -36.04 24.89
CA GLN A 658 11.96 -37.43 24.97
C GLN A 658 10.86 -38.42 24.57
N THR A 659 9.60 -38.14 24.92
CA THR A 659 8.46 -38.98 24.55
C THR A 659 8.19 -38.94 23.05
N LEU A 660 8.35 -37.76 22.42
CA LEU A 660 8.23 -37.58 20.97
C LEU A 660 9.39 -38.29 20.21
N GLU A 661 10.62 -38.13 20.67
CA GLU A 661 11.80 -38.78 20.09
C GLU A 661 11.71 -40.29 20.16
N ALA A 662 11.21 -40.85 21.26
CA ALA A 662 11.00 -42.28 21.43
C ALA A 662 9.86 -42.84 20.52
N LYS A 663 9.11 -41.96 19.83
CA LYS A 663 7.94 -42.34 19.01
C LYS A 663 6.94 -43.23 19.78
N SER A 664 6.79 -42.99 21.07
CA SER A 664 5.97 -43.81 21.98
C SER A 664 4.51 -43.35 22.02
N LEU A 665 4.15 -42.24 21.33
CA LEU A 665 2.79 -41.75 21.25
C LEU A 665 2.00 -42.38 20.10
N PRO A 666 0.73 -42.74 20.28
CA PRO A 666 -0.13 -43.18 19.19
C PRO A 666 -0.27 -42.03 18.15
N PRO A 667 -0.54 -42.38 16.86
CA PRO A 667 -0.80 -41.34 15.85
C PRO A 667 -1.93 -40.40 16.29
N PHE A 668 -1.76 -39.11 16.08
CA PHE A 668 -2.83 -38.14 16.35
C PHE A 668 -3.98 -38.33 15.35
N ASN A 669 -5.19 -38.47 15.86
CA ASN A 669 -6.40 -38.53 15.04
C ASN A 669 -7.37 -37.43 15.50
N SER A 670 -7.72 -36.50 14.58
CA SER A 670 -8.58 -35.36 14.87
C SER A 670 -10.05 -35.74 15.12
N ALA A 671 -10.44 -37.00 14.82
CA ALA A 671 -11.82 -37.45 14.88
C ALA A 671 -12.13 -38.40 16.06
N ASP A 672 -11.12 -38.86 16.82
CA ASP A 672 -11.28 -39.95 17.77
C ASP A 672 -10.99 -39.59 19.24
N GLU A 673 -11.73 -40.29 20.12
CA GLU A 673 -11.67 -40.30 21.59
C GLU A 673 -10.31 -40.80 22.16
N ASP A 674 -9.36 -41.26 21.33
CA ASP A 674 -8.11 -41.92 21.77
C ASP A 674 -6.89 -40.95 21.91
N ASN A 675 -7.16 -39.66 22.13
CA ASN A 675 -6.13 -38.71 22.53
C ASN A 675 -5.78 -38.77 24.03
N SER A 676 -6.32 -39.78 24.76
CA SER A 676 -6.12 -39.89 26.20
C SER A 676 -4.67 -40.00 26.63
N VAL A 677 -3.83 -40.74 25.88
CA VAL A 677 -2.39 -40.86 26.14
C VAL A 677 -1.67 -39.55 25.90
N ARG A 678 -2.02 -38.85 24.83
CA ARG A 678 -1.45 -37.51 24.50
C ARG A 678 -1.90 -36.47 25.52
N MET A 679 -3.17 -36.52 25.92
CA MET A 679 -3.70 -35.63 26.94
C MET A 679 -3.09 -35.92 28.32
N SER A 680 -2.76 -37.17 28.65
CA SER A 680 -2.12 -37.50 29.93
C SER A 680 -0.69 -36.90 30.02
N LEU A 681 0.00 -36.76 28.88
CA LEU A 681 1.36 -36.16 28.81
C LEU A 681 1.34 -34.67 29.14
N VAL A 682 0.29 -33.97 28.76
CA VAL A 682 0.20 -32.48 28.86
C VAL A 682 -0.93 -32.00 29.75
N GLY A 683 -1.76 -32.92 30.20
CA GLY A 683 -3.03 -32.60 30.92
C GLY A 683 -2.81 -31.86 32.24
N ASP A 684 -1.74 -32.17 32.96
CA ASP A 684 -1.39 -31.48 34.21
C ASP A 684 -1.15 -29.99 33.98
N LEU A 685 -0.51 -29.64 32.86
CA LEU A 685 -0.28 -28.24 32.50
C LEU A 685 -1.52 -27.61 31.85
N LEU A 686 -2.18 -28.31 30.91
CA LEU A 686 -3.34 -27.77 30.21
C LEU A 686 -4.55 -27.59 31.14
N GLY A 687 -4.73 -28.48 32.12
CA GLY A 687 -5.76 -28.37 33.12
C GLY A 687 -5.53 -27.28 34.17
N ASN A 688 -4.28 -26.83 34.31
CA ASN A 688 -3.93 -25.80 35.28
C ASN A 688 -3.99 -24.38 34.68
N ILE A 689 -5.17 -23.75 34.81
CA ILE A 689 -5.44 -22.43 34.24
C ILE A 689 -4.50 -21.36 34.80
N ASP A 690 -4.19 -21.41 36.10
CA ASP A 690 -3.33 -20.42 36.73
C ASP A 690 -1.88 -20.56 36.28
N ALA A 691 -1.40 -21.81 36.10
CA ALA A 691 -0.09 -22.06 35.53
C ALA A 691 0.02 -21.55 34.08
N ARG A 692 -0.98 -21.83 33.24
CA ARG A 692 -1.01 -21.31 31.85
C ARG A 692 -0.98 -19.79 31.82
N LYS A 693 -1.79 -19.11 32.64
CA LYS A 693 -1.81 -17.65 32.72
C LYS A 693 -0.45 -17.10 33.17
N LYS A 694 0.15 -17.73 34.20
CA LYS A 694 1.47 -17.29 34.69
C LYS A 694 2.58 -17.54 33.66
N ILE A 695 2.54 -18.65 32.96
CA ILE A 695 3.51 -18.94 31.88
C ILE A 695 3.39 -17.92 30.75
N VAL A 696 2.19 -17.56 30.33
CA VAL A 696 1.97 -16.52 29.31
C VAL A 696 2.46 -15.16 29.79
N GLU A 697 2.23 -14.83 31.07
CA GLU A 697 2.76 -13.59 31.68
C GLU A 697 4.30 -13.57 31.66
N ILE A 698 4.94 -14.66 32.07
CA ILE A 698 6.41 -14.80 32.03
C ILE A 698 6.93 -14.73 30.58
N ALA A 699 6.25 -15.36 29.65
CA ALA A 699 6.62 -15.38 28.22
C ALA A 699 6.52 -14.00 27.56
N LYS A 700 5.48 -13.20 27.90
CA LYS A 700 5.32 -11.81 27.45
C LYS A 700 6.42 -10.90 28.01
N GLY A 701 6.96 -11.26 29.19
CA GLY A 701 8.11 -10.62 29.82
C GLY A 701 7.82 -9.22 30.37
N TYR A 702 8.86 -8.65 30.92
CA TYR A 702 8.85 -7.30 31.50
C TYR A 702 9.80 -6.40 30.70
N VAL A 703 9.47 -5.12 30.63
CA VAL A 703 10.42 -4.07 30.27
C VAL A 703 10.99 -3.52 31.57
N LYS A 704 12.33 -3.43 31.66
CA LYS A 704 13.04 -2.95 32.84
C LYS A 704 13.59 -1.57 32.58
N GLU A 705 13.11 -0.60 33.31
CA GLU A 705 13.71 0.74 33.39
C GLU A 705 14.82 0.72 34.46
N ILE A 706 16.05 1.07 34.09
CA ILE A 706 17.20 1.08 35.00
C ILE A 706 17.37 2.49 35.52
N VAL A 707 17.02 2.70 36.77
CA VAL A 707 17.07 4.02 37.41
C VAL A 707 18.52 4.41 37.73
N GLY A 708 18.89 5.64 37.34
CA GLY A 708 20.21 6.21 37.66
C GLY A 708 21.39 5.67 36.85
N MET A 709 21.16 4.79 35.86
CA MET A 709 22.21 4.38 34.93
C MET A 709 22.54 5.52 33.96
N THR A 710 23.80 5.86 33.85
CA THR A 710 24.31 6.90 32.95
C THR A 710 24.82 6.29 31.65
N ASP A 711 24.74 7.08 30.58
CA ASP A 711 25.29 6.77 29.26
C ASP A 711 26.19 7.89 28.76
N LYS A 712 27.04 7.60 27.78
CA LYS A 712 27.95 8.55 27.17
C LYS A 712 27.88 8.48 25.68
N ILE A 713 27.85 9.63 25.05
CA ILE A 713 28.01 9.73 23.59
C ILE A 713 29.47 9.41 23.26
N ILE A 714 29.66 8.49 22.31
CA ILE A 714 30.99 8.05 21.88
C ILE A 714 31.31 8.53 20.47
N ASN A 715 30.28 8.68 19.61
CA ASN A 715 30.46 9.16 18.25
C ASN A 715 29.25 9.95 17.78
N VAL A 716 29.50 11.03 17.02
CA VAL A 716 28.45 11.88 16.43
C VAL A 716 28.91 12.39 15.09
N GLY A 717 28.14 12.17 14.04
CA GLY A 717 28.49 12.67 12.71
C GLY A 717 27.68 12.12 11.56
N PHE A 718 27.96 12.63 10.37
CA PHE A 718 27.39 12.11 9.13
C PHE A 718 28.05 10.80 8.69
N SER A 719 27.26 9.89 8.13
CA SER A 719 27.79 8.68 7.53
C SER A 719 28.47 8.99 6.19
N TYR A 720 29.74 8.60 6.04
CA TYR A 720 30.52 8.85 4.83
C TYR A 720 30.23 7.88 3.67
N GLU A 721 29.65 6.70 3.94
CA GLU A 721 29.39 5.70 2.90
C GLU A 721 28.33 6.13 1.89
N GLU A 722 27.33 6.89 2.32
CA GLU A 722 26.30 7.41 1.42
C GLU A 722 26.80 8.51 0.46
N ALA A 723 27.77 9.28 0.88
CA ALA A 723 28.37 10.27 -0.02
C ALA A 723 29.09 9.60 -1.21
N LYS A 724 29.70 8.43 -0.99
CA LYS A 724 30.34 7.63 -2.03
C LYS A 724 29.32 7.02 -2.99
N THR A 725 28.26 6.40 -2.46
CA THR A 725 27.19 5.81 -3.26
C THR A 725 26.44 6.86 -4.09
N SER A 726 26.16 8.04 -3.53
CA SER A 726 25.51 9.13 -4.26
C SER A 726 26.40 9.68 -5.39
N THR A 727 27.72 9.72 -5.19
CA THR A 727 28.68 10.13 -6.22
C THR A 727 28.75 9.08 -7.35
N GLU A 728 28.78 7.80 -7.02
CA GLU A 728 28.78 6.70 -7.97
C GLU A 728 27.47 6.64 -8.79
N LEU A 729 26.33 6.88 -8.15
CA LEU A 729 25.02 6.98 -8.82
C LEU A 729 24.96 8.19 -9.75
N PHE A 730 25.48 9.33 -9.32
CA PHE A 730 25.57 10.54 -10.16
C PHE A 730 26.49 10.34 -11.36
N GLU A 731 27.65 9.73 -11.17
CA GLU A 731 28.57 9.38 -12.27
C GLU A 731 27.93 8.41 -13.25
N THR A 732 27.19 7.41 -12.76
CA THR A 732 26.44 6.46 -13.59
C THR A 732 25.37 7.18 -14.40
N TYR A 733 24.57 8.04 -13.76
CA TYR A 733 23.54 8.84 -14.44
C TYR A 733 24.14 9.76 -15.53
N VAL A 734 25.21 10.48 -15.23
CA VAL A 734 25.91 11.33 -16.20
C VAL A 734 26.41 10.53 -17.39
N ASN A 735 26.93 9.30 -17.15
CA ASN A 735 27.44 8.44 -18.22
C ASN A 735 26.28 7.85 -19.07
N GLU A 736 25.17 7.49 -18.47
CA GLU A 736 23.98 6.96 -19.19
C GLU A 736 23.26 8.04 -20.03
N HIS A 737 23.29 9.31 -19.60
CA HIS A 737 22.61 10.44 -20.26
C HIS A 737 23.57 11.43 -20.91
N ARG A 738 24.79 10.99 -21.21
CA ARG A 738 25.85 11.84 -21.69
C ARG A 738 25.49 12.61 -22.98
N ASP A 739 24.84 11.90 -23.91
CA ASP A 739 24.43 12.49 -25.20
C ASP A 739 23.33 13.55 -25.04
N GLU A 740 22.45 13.37 -24.03
CA GLU A 740 21.38 14.33 -23.70
C GLU A 740 21.94 15.56 -22.98
N ILE A 741 22.92 15.36 -22.09
CA ILE A 741 23.58 16.45 -21.34
C ILE A 741 24.50 17.28 -22.24
N GLU A 742 25.19 16.64 -23.20
CA GLU A 742 26.04 17.35 -24.17
C GLU A 742 25.23 18.09 -25.26
N ALA A 743 23.91 17.77 -25.38
CA ALA A 743 23.01 18.47 -26.31
C ALA A 743 22.33 19.72 -25.70
N LEU A 744 22.42 19.91 -24.38
CA LEU A 744 21.99 21.12 -23.65
C LEU A 744 23.08 22.18 -23.62
#